data_40c6162af0d23dd422358b0e02eefc07
#
_entry.id   40c6162af0d23dd422358b0e02eefc07
#
_cell.length_a   1.000
_cell.length_b   1.000
_cell.length_c   1.000
_cell.angle_alpha   90.00
_cell.angle_beta   90.00
_cell.angle_gamma   90.00
#
_symmetry.space_group_name_H-M   'P 1'
#
loop_
_entity.id
_entity.type
_entity.pdbx_description
1 polymer ?
#
loop_
_entity_poly.entity_id
_entity_poly.type
_entity_poly.pdbx_seq_one_letter_code
_entity_poly.pdbx_strand_id
1 'polypeptide(L)'
;MTFLIITMAAALAAGAGAGTTGPANGGFEEGTADLPGWRFWSRSGEGSAEPSTDAHGGKRAARIRHSGELDWAFTNSARIAVRPGQTVRASAWVKGSGGVELAVVAFAGDKRITWSAGADSTRAGTRWVELRAAALVPDGCDNVQLRFVGRGDADVLLDDLRIEEIAAATRPAKPAVKGYAEQRVSENLDRGLVVLPTTAAGAKAHYLSWRLLDGDPSDAAFHVYRTSGGRTERLTAQAITATTDFVDKGAPAQVRYFVRRVAGGVEGEACRPVAPATQPWLSVKFRGDYEIHKLAIADLDGDGRLDYVIQQPRVNVDPYGPYWKKSPGTYKLEAYSHDGEFLWSFDRGWSIEQGVWYAPYVVYDLDGDGRAEVALKAGEGDPRDADGRVQAGPEYLLILDGRTGAVRARADWPDRTRFPDYNYWCRNQLGIAYLDGKTPCLIVERGTYNTIKVEAWEFHNGALRKLWSWNDRDEPRGGYRGQGAHCLRAADVDGDGRDEVIIGSAVIDDNGVGLWTTREGHPDAVTVGDLDPARPGLEIQYNLEPKHERNGMCMVDARTGALLWGLDEPTTHVHSQGLCADIDPENPGCEAYGGERDFKEKRWLFSAAGKLLSREDLGGLAPKAAYWDADPWRELIWKNRPVKFRGRQAVSEAFEGTLVAVADIIGDWREEVITCLPGELRIYSTTIPAADRRVCLLRDPIYRLDVATMSQGYYQIPALSVLPSAGSVRPSGR
;
A
#
# COMPACT_ATOMS: atom_id res chain seq x y z
N MET A 1 44.66 12.27 50.08
CA MET A 1 43.37 12.77 49.64
C MET A 1 42.66 11.60 48.96
N THR A 2 41.80 10.97 49.76
CA THR A 2 41.13 9.71 49.38
C THR A 2 39.79 10.06 48.80
N PHE A 3 39.54 9.65 47.53
CA PHE A 3 38.22 9.78 46.88
C PHE A 3 37.36 8.57 47.24
N LEU A 4 36.24 8.86 47.89
CA LEU A 4 35.21 7.91 48.24
C LEU A 4 34.26 7.75 47.04
N ILE A 5 34.20 6.56 46.44
CA ILE A 5 33.22 6.20 45.42
C ILE A 5 31.95 5.70 46.13
N ILE A 6 30.85 6.47 46.08
CA ILE A 6 29.54 6.04 46.53
C ILE A 6 28.83 5.37 45.38
N THR A 7 28.70 4.05 45.43
CA THR A 7 27.84 3.26 44.57
C THR A 7 26.41 3.35 45.07
N MET A 8 25.54 4.07 44.34
CA MET A 8 24.10 4.01 44.54
C MET A 8 23.55 2.75 43.81
N ALA A 9 23.18 1.76 44.61
CA ALA A 9 22.38 0.65 44.13
C ALA A 9 20.92 1.12 44.06
N ALA A 10 20.40 1.28 42.85
CA ALA A 10 18.97 1.48 42.62
C ALA A 10 18.25 0.14 42.81
N ALA A 11 17.50 0.02 43.87
CA ALA A 11 16.59 -1.10 44.08
C ALA A 11 15.41 -0.95 43.08
N LEU A 12 15.34 -1.82 42.07
CA LEU A 12 14.11 -2.03 41.33
C LEU A 12 13.07 -2.66 42.26
N ALA A 13 12.10 -1.85 42.65
CA ALA A 13 10.86 -2.37 43.23
C ALA A 13 10.08 -3.07 42.08
N ALA A 14 10.13 -4.39 42.08
CA ALA A 14 9.22 -5.21 41.28
C ALA A 14 7.81 -5.02 41.87
N GLY A 15 7.02 -4.15 41.22
CA GLY A 15 5.58 -4.10 41.44
C GLY A 15 4.98 -5.43 41.01
N ALA A 16 4.52 -6.24 41.97
CA ALA A 16 3.72 -7.41 41.71
C ALA A 16 2.43 -6.98 40.99
N GLY A 17 2.38 -7.08 39.68
CA GLY A 17 1.15 -6.99 38.90
C GLY A 17 0.23 -8.13 39.36
N ALA A 18 -1.02 -7.80 39.71
CA ALA A 18 -2.07 -8.78 39.97
C ALA A 18 -2.23 -9.62 38.69
N GLY A 19 -1.64 -10.81 38.67
CA GLY A 19 -1.71 -11.73 37.52
C GLY A 19 -3.17 -12.08 37.24
N THR A 20 -3.56 -12.01 35.98
CA THR A 20 -4.80 -12.63 35.50
C THR A 20 -4.75 -14.11 35.88
N THR A 21 -5.68 -14.56 36.68
CA THR A 21 -5.82 -16.00 37.02
C THR A 21 -6.25 -16.71 35.73
N GLY A 22 -5.43 -17.65 35.22
CA GLY A 22 -5.72 -18.43 34.02
C GLY A 22 -7.05 -19.19 34.13
N PRO A 23 -7.52 -19.78 33.03
CA PRO A 23 -8.72 -20.62 33.08
C PRO A 23 -8.49 -21.80 34.00
N ALA A 24 -9.50 -22.13 34.80
CA ALA A 24 -9.43 -23.36 35.59
C ALA A 24 -9.17 -24.57 34.70
N ASN A 25 -8.26 -25.44 35.09
CA ASN A 25 -7.87 -26.63 34.36
C ASN A 25 -7.43 -26.37 32.90
N GLY A 26 -6.64 -25.32 32.67
CA GLY A 26 -6.14 -24.96 31.34
C GLY A 26 -5.16 -25.98 30.73
N GLY A 27 -4.47 -26.75 31.53
CA GLY A 27 -3.63 -27.89 31.13
C GLY A 27 -4.37 -29.23 31.12
N PHE A 28 -5.68 -29.25 31.37
CA PHE A 28 -6.56 -30.42 31.32
C PHE A 28 -6.13 -31.60 32.21
N GLU A 29 -5.37 -31.34 33.28
CA GLU A 29 -4.83 -32.35 34.18
C GLU A 29 -5.86 -32.90 35.20
N GLU A 30 -6.96 -32.13 35.43
CA GLU A 30 -8.03 -32.50 36.35
C GLU A 30 -9.12 -33.32 35.64
N GLY A 31 -9.76 -34.22 36.40
CA GLY A 31 -10.80 -35.11 35.92
C GLY A 31 -10.25 -36.46 35.38
N THR A 32 -11.04 -37.49 35.46
CA THR A 32 -10.65 -38.83 34.95
C THR A 32 -11.41 -39.28 33.70
N ALA A 33 -12.67 -38.89 33.59
CA ALA A 33 -13.55 -39.21 32.45
C ALA A 33 -14.14 -37.97 31.79
N ASP A 34 -13.97 -36.78 32.39
CA ASP A 34 -14.50 -35.49 31.96
C ASP A 34 -13.41 -34.41 31.98
N LEU A 35 -13.74 -33.23 31.53
CA LEU A 35 -12.89 -32.05 31.46
C LEU A 35 -13.49 -30.93 32.36
N PRO A 36 -13.28 -31.01 33.68
CA PRO A 36 -13.84 -30.05 34.64
C PRO A 36 -13.46 -28.60 34.26
N GLY A 37 -14.43 -27.72 34.36
CA GLY A 37 -14.24 -26.32 34.03
C GLY A 37 -14.41 -25.97 32.54
N TRP A 38 -14.73 -26.95 31.70
CA TRP A 38 -14.88 -26.77 30.26
C TRP A 38 -16.21 -27.32 29.77
N ARG A 39 -16.71 -26.75 28.64
CA ARG A 39 -17.97 -27.17 28.00
C ARG A 39 -17.77 -27.30 26.49
N PHE A 40 -18.19 -28.45 25.96
CA PHE A 40 -18.30 -28.68 24.53
C PHE A 40 -19.73 -28.36 24.06
N TRP A 41 -19.83 -27.81 22.87
CA TRP A 41 -21.08 -27.55 22.18
C TRP A 41 -20.89 -27.76 20.67
N SER A 42 -21.90 -28.30 20.01
CA SER A 42 -21.95 -28.45 18.57
C SER A 42 -23.32 -28.02 18.05
N ARG A 43 -23.36 -27.34 16.90
CA ARG A 43 -24.60 -26.90 16.27
C ARG A 43 -25.42 -28.09 15.74
N SER A 44 -24.79 -29.16 15.27
CA SER A 44 -25.44 -30.40 14.86
C SER A 44 -25.86 -31.28 16.04
N GLY A 45 -25.36 -31.02 17.25
CA GLY A 45 -25.46 -31.91 18.40
C GLY A 45 -24.50 -33.11 18.36
N GLU A 46 -23.68 -33.25 17.32
CA GLU A 46 -22.68 -34.32 17.16
C GLU A 46 -21.31 -33.89 17.65
N GLY A 47 -20.51 -34.83 18.09
CA GLY A 47 -19.14 -34.61 18.57
C GLY A 47 -18.99 -34.75 20.09
N SER A 48 -17.74 -34.74 20.55
CA SER A 48 -17.37 -34.95 21.97
C SER A 48 -16.13 -34.18 22.35
N ALA A 49 -15.97 -33.97 23.67
CA ALA A 49 -14.73 -33.57 24.28
C ALA A 49 -14.38 -34.56 25.39
N GLU A 50 -13.17 -35.11 25.38
CA GLU A 50 -12.71 -36.15 26.30
C GLU A 50 -11.23 -35.93 26.68
N PRO A 51 -10.78 -36.39 27.86
CA PRO A 51 -9.35 -36.40 28.18
C PRO A 51 -8.56 -37.32 27.26
N SER A 52 -7.34 -36.91 26.93
CA SER A 52 -6.36 -37.69 26.13
C SER A 52 -5.03 -37.77 26.86
N THR A 53 -4.29 -38.86 26.69
CA THR A 53 -2.92 -39.01 27.20
C THR A 53 -1.85 -38.53 26.20
N ASP A 54 -2.23 -38.17 24.98
CA ASP A 54 -1.35 -37.50 24.03
C ASP A 54 -1.38 -35.99 24.35
N ALA A 55 -0.45 -35.52 25.16
CA ALA A 55 -0.38 -34.22 25.73
C ALA A 55 0.84 -33.46 25.21
N HIS A 56 0.76 -32.11 25.18
CA HIS A 56 1.89 -31.23 24.94
C HIS A 56 2.68 -31.03 26.24
N GLY A 57 2.01 -30.68 27.31
CA GLY A 57 2.55 -30.55 28.65
C GLY A 57 1.87 -31.50 29.63
N GLY A 58 2.50 -31.77 30.79
CA GLY A 58 1.88 -32.62 31.82
C GLY A 58 1.62 -34.04 31.37
N LYS A 59 0.42 -34.56 31.68
CA LYS A 59 0.01 -35.95 31.42
C LYS A 59 -1.24 -36.07 30.54
N ARG A 60 -1.97 -34.95 30.36
CA ARG A 60 -3.27 -34.96 29.67
C ARG A 60 -3.48 -33.76 28.81
N ALA A 61 -4.32 -33.93 27.80
CA ALA A 61 -4.83 -32.89 26.90
C ALA A 61 -6.34 -33.09 26.73
N ALA A 62 -7.04 -32.08 26.21
CA ALA A 62 -8.42 -32.24 25.75
C ALA A 62 -8.45 -32.68 24.30
N ARG A 63 -9.18 -33.76 24.00
CA ARG A 63 -9.45 -34.20 22.64
C ARG A 63 -10.84 -33.85 22.24
N ILE A 64 -10.97 -33.09 21.13
CA ILE A 64 -12.24 -32.71 20.54
C ILE A 64 -12.44 -33.49 19.26
N ARG A 65 -13.58 -34.21 19.14
CA ARG A 65 -14.02 -34.86 17.92
C ARG A 65 -15.31 -34.25 17.44
N HIS A 66 -15.40 -33.95 16.17
CA HIS A 66 -16.59 -33.46 15.51
C HIS A 66 -16.69 -34.02 14.09
N SER A 67 -17.91 -34.35 13.67
CA SER A 67 -18.21 -34.76 12.30
C SER A 67 -19.35 -33.90 11.74
N GLY A 68 -19.31 -33.64 10.43
CA GLY A 68 -20.32 -32.85 9.74
C GLY A 68 -19.88 -31.42 9.38
N GLU A 69 -20.72 -30.69 8.67
CA GLU A 69 -20.35 -29.40 8.05
C GLU A 69 -20.52 -28.18 8.98
N LEU A 70 -21.19 -28.35 10.13
CA LEU A 70 -21.53 -27.23 11.02
C LEU A 70 -20.41 -26.94 12.02
N ASP A 71 -20.57 -25.87 12.77
CA ASP A 71 -19.58 -25.41 13.75
C ASP A 71 -19.71 -26.10 15.12
N TRP A 72 -18.60 -26.20 15.79
CA TRP A 72 -18.46 -26.66 17.17
C TRP A 72 -17.66 -25.63 17.98
N ALA A 73 -17.84 -25.65 19.30
CA ALA A 73 -17.10 -24.81 20.23
C ALA A 73 -16.75 -25.57 21.52
N PHE A 74 -15.59 -25.25 22.09
CA PHE A 74 -15.14 -25.71 23.39
C PHE A 74 -14.67 -24.51 24.22
N THR A 75 -15.32 -24.25 25.36
CA THR A 75 -15.17 -23.01 26.12
C THR A 75 -14.95 -23.27 27.59
N ASN A 76 -14.16 -22.42 28.27
CA ASN A 76 -14.08 -22.43 29.71
C ASN A 76 -15.41 -21.97 30.32
N SER A 77 -15.82 -22.61 31.43
CA SER A 77 -17.10 -22.37 32.10
C SER A 77 -17.10 -21.08 32.92
N ALA A 78 -16.02 -20.82 33.67
CA ALA A 78 -15.86 -19.63 34.48
C ALA A 78 -15.37 -18.45 33.64
N ARG A 79 -15.92 -17.25 33.91
CA ARG A 79 -15.45 -16.02 33.31
C ARG A 79 -14.14 -15.55 33.96
N ILE A 80 -13.27 -14.95 33.17
CA ILE A 80 -11.98 -14.40 33.61
C ILE A 80 -12.13 -12.88 33.70
N ALA A 81 -11.89 -12.30 34.85
CA ALA A 81 -12.00 -10.85 35.08
C ALA A 81 -10.90 -10.11 34.31
N VAL A 82 -11.27 -9.02 33.64
CA VAL A 82 -10.37 -8.13 32.90
C VAL A 82 -10.80 -6.67 33.12
N ARG A 83 -9.97 -5.72 32.64
CA ARG A 83 -10.27 -4.29 32.71
C ARG A 83 -10.27 -3.70 31.28
N PRO A 84 -11.19 -2.75 30.97
CA PRO A 84 -11.14 -2.02 29.71
C PRO A 84 -9.76 -1.41 29.47
N GLY A 85 -9.27 -1.46 28.22
CA GLY A 85 -7.96 -0.96 27.83
C GLY A 85 -6.77 -1.85 28.22
N GLN A 86 -6.98 -2.93 29.00
CA GLN A 86 -5.98 -3.96 29.27
C GLN A 86 -5.69 -4.74 28.00
N THR A 87 -4.43 -5.07 27.74
CA THR A 87 -4.07 -6.00 26.66
C THR A 87 -3.81 -7.39 27.25
N VAL A 88 -4.52 -8.39 26.74
CA VAL A 88 -4.36 -9.78 27.16
C VAL A 88 -3.95 -10.67 26.01
N ARG A 89 -3.19 -11.72 26.30
CA ARG A 89 -2.84 -12.79 25.36
C ARG A 89 -3.35 -14.12 25.90
N ALA A 90 -4.20 -14.77 25.10
CA ALA A 90 -4.50 -16.19 25.30
C ALA A 90 -3.55 -17.01 24.41
N SER A 91 -2.99 -18.10 24.95
CA SER A 91 -2.20 -19.07 24.20
C SER A 91 -2.62 -20.48 24.50
N ALA A 92 -2.51 -21.38 23.51
CA ALA A 92 -2.79 -22.80 23.65
C ALA A 92 -2.01 -23.60 22.61
N TRP A 93 -1.73 -24.86 22.91
CA TRP A 93 -1.15 -25.79 21.94
C TRP A 93 -2.22 -26.66 21.32
N VAL A 94 -2.12 -26.88 20.01
CA VAL A 94 -3.08 -27.69 19.22
C VAL A 94 -2.36 -28.67 18.32
N LYS A 95 -2.96 -29.87 18.14
CA LYS A 95 -2.45 -30.96 17.27
C LYS A 95 -3.63 -31.77 16.75
N GLY A 96 -3.52 -32.45 15.62
CA GLY A 96 -4.56 -33.37 15.11
C GLY A 96 -4.96 -33.10 13.68
N SER A 97 -6.26 -33.04 13.40
CA SER A 97 -6.81 -32.75 12.07
C SER A 97 -8.06 -31.87 12.19
N GLY A 98 -8.22 -30.94 11.26
CA GLY A 98 -9.33 -29.98 11.20
C GLY A 98 -8.90 -28.55 11.47
N GLY A 99 -9.77 -27.60 11.15
CA GLY A 99 -9.60 -26.18 11.46
C GLY A 99 -9.95 -25.88 12.91
N VAL A 100 -9.11 -25.12 13.62
CA VAL A 100 -9.37 -24.68 14.99
C VAL A 100 -8.92 -23.25 15.18
N GLU A 101 -9.74 -22.48 15.87
CA GLU A 101 -9.48 -21.09 16.26
C GLU A 101 -9.56 -20.98 17.79
N LEU A 102 -8.61 -20.30 18.39
CA LEU A 102 -8.67 -19.79 19.77
C LEU A 102 -9.15 -18.35 19.74
N ALA A 103 -10.25 -18.03 20.43
CA ALA A 103 -10.82 -16.69 20.49
C ALA A 103 -10.99 -16.21 21.92
N VAL A 104 -10.79 -14.90 22.13
CA VAL A 104 -11.13 -14.18 23.36
C VAL A 104 -12.48 -13.50 23.17
N VAL A 105 -13.51 -14.00 23.86
CA VAL A 105 -14.89 -13.48 23.83
C VAL A 105 -15.08 -12.48 24.94
N ALA A 106 -15.54 -11.26 24.65
CA ALA A 106 -15.67 -10.16 25.60
C ALA A 106 -17.11 -9.97 26.09
N PHE A 107 -17.29 -9.66 27.39
CA PHE A 107 -18.57 -9.47 28.03
C PHE A 107 -18.59 -8.25 28.97
N ALA A 108 -19.78 -7.65 29.12
CA ALA A 108 -20.15 -6.71 30.17
C ALA A 108 -21.14 -7.43 31.10
N GLY A 109 -20.69 -7.87 32.27
CA GLY A 109 -21.44 -8.82 33.11
C GLY A 109 -21.74 -10.09 32.29
N ASP A 110 -23.00 -10.44 32.13
CA ASP A 110 -23.43 -11.59 31.33
C ASP A 110 -23.70 -11.24 29.85
N LYS A 111 -23.74 -9.95 29.51
CA LYS A 111 -24.01 -9.51 28.15
C LYS A 111 -22.74 -9.58 27.30
N ARG A 112 -22.79 -10.38 26.25
CA ARG A 112 -21.68 -10.47 25.29
C ARG A 112 -21.56 -9.17 24.51
N ILE A 113 -20.35 -8.58 24.50
CA ILE A 113 -19.96 -7.42 23.68
C ILE A 113 -19.54 -7.89 22.30
N THR A 114 -18.63 -8.86 22.21
CA THR A 114 -18.17 -9.42 20.95
C THR A 114 -17.85 -10.90 21.05
N TRP A 115 -18.00 -11.64 19.94
CA TRP A 115 -17.57 -13.02 19.84
C TRP A 115 -16.06 -13.20 19.74
N SER A 116 -15.34 -12.16 19.33
CA SER A 116 -13.89 -12.17 19.24
C SER A 116 -13.36 -10.76 19.47
N ALA A 117 -12.72 -10.53 20.59
CA ALA A 117 -11.88 -9.35 20.86
C ALA A 117 -10.46 -9.56 20.29
N GLY A 118 -10.06 -10.81 20.10
CA GLY A 118 -8.85 -11.28 19.43
C GLY A 118 -8.95 -12.77 19.19
N ALA A 119 -8.36 -13.25 18.10
CA ALA A 119 -8.37 -14.67 17.77
C ALA A 119 -7.10 -15.06 17.02
N ASP A 120 -6.73 -16.35 17.13
CA ASP A 120 -5.73 -16.99 16.30
C ASP A 120 -6.23 -18.38 15.83
N SER A 121 -5.93 -18.78 14.61
CA SER A 121 -6.41 -20.02 14.02
C SER A 121 -5.35 -20.75 13.22
N THR A 122 -5.49 -22.09 13.18
CA THR A 122 -4.67 -22.94 12.32
C THR A 122 -5.48 -24.11 11.80
N ARG A 123 -4.96 -24.79 10.77
CA ARG A 123 -5.36 -26.17 10.48
C ARG A 123 -4.42 -27.08 11.23
N ALA A 124 -4.96 -27.82 12.20
CA ALA A 124 -4.18 -28.75 13.01
C ALA A 124 -3.51 -29.84 12.14
N GLY A 125 -2.30 -30.21 12.50
CA GLY A 125 -1.49 -31.24 11.84
C GLY A 125 -0.90 -32.22 12.85
N THR A 126 0.02 -33.06 12.40
CA THR A 126 0.64 -34.12 13.23
C THR A 126 1.61 -33.60 14.30
N ARG A 127 1.95 -32.31 14.28
CA ARG A 127 2.83 -31.67 15.27
C ARG A 127 2.04 -30.67 16.11
N TRP A 128 2.44 -30.50 17.35
CA TRP A 128 1.93 -29.43 18.19
C TRP A 128 2.29 -28.06 17.62
N VAL A 129 1.29 -27.18 17.55
CA VAL A 129 1.40 -25.79 17.09
C VAL A 129 0.77 -24.89 18.15
N GLU A 130 1.46 -23.82 18.51
CA GLU A 130 0.93 -22.84 19.45
C GLU A 130 0.01 -21.86 18.73
N LEU A 131 -1.19 -21.63 19.29
CA LEU A 131 -2.07 -20.52 18.96
C LEU A 131 -1.85 -19.41 19.97
N ARG A 132 -1.87 -18.14 19.50
CA ARG A 132 -1.73 -16.93 20.33
C ARG A 132 -2.76 -15.90 19.88
N ALA A 133 -3.74 -15.63 20.74
CA ALA A 133 -4.79 -14.64 20.48
C ALA A 133 -4.56 -13.42 21.38
N ALA A 134 -4.07 -12.33 20.80
CA ALA A 134 -3.94 -11.06 21.51
C ALA A 134 -5.25 -10.25 21.41
N ALA A 135 -5.63 -9.59 22.49
CA ALA A 135 -6.84 -8.80 22.57
C ALA A 135 -6.62 -7.52 23.39
N LEU A 136 -6.95 -6.38 22.84
CA LEU A 136 -7.22 -5.18 23.61
C LEU A 136 -8.65 -5.31 24.17
N VAL A 137 -8.80 -5.27 25.48
CA VAL A 137 -10.09 -5.41 26.16
C VAL A 137 -10.96 -4.19 25.80
N PRO A 138 -12.15 -4.39 25.15
CA PRO A 138 -13.01 -3.30 24.74
C PRO A 138 -13.56 -2.46 25.89
N ASP A 139 -13.99 -1.26 25.60
CA ASP A 139 -14.70 -0.41 26.56
C ASP A 139 -15.97 -1.09 27.06
N GLY A 140 -16.22 -0.94 28.36
CA GLY A 140 -17.35 -1.59 29.04
C GLY A 140 -17.20 -3.09 29.27
N CYS A 141 -16.10 -3.72 28.84
CA CYS A 141 -15.82 -5.13 29.12
C CYS A 141 -15.23 -5.29 30.52
N ASP A 142 -15.79 -6.19 31.32
CA ASP A 142 -15.31 -6.50 32.68
C ASP A 142 -14.87 -7.96 32.84
N ASN A 143 -15.21 -8.82 31.85
CA ASN A 143 -14.79 -10.22 31.87
C ASN A 143 -14.69 -10.82 30.44
N VAL A 144 -13.87 -11.85 30.31
CA VAL A 144 -13.68 -12.59 29.06
C VAL A 144 -13.90 -14.09 29.24
N GLN A 145 -14.16 -14.76 28.13
CA GLN A 145 -14.20 -16.21 28.03
C GLN A 145 -13.30 -16.66 26.88
N LEU A 146 -12.54 -17.72 27.09
CA LEU A 146 -11.72 -18.32 26.06
C LEU A 146 -12.52 -19.40 25.33
N ARG A 147 -12.45 -19.40 24.02
CA ARG A 147 -13.22 -20.30 23.19
C ARG A 147 -12.36 -20.87 22.07
N PHE A 148 -12.27 -22.19 22.00
CA PHE A 148 -11.92 -22.86 20.76
C PHE A 148 -13.17 -23.01 19.90
N VAL A 149 -13.03 -22.80 18.61
CA VAL A 149 -14.11 -22.98 17.63
C VAL A 149 -13.54 -23.59 16.36
N GLY A 150 -14.31 -24.46 15.75
CA GLY A 150 -14.00 -25.03 14.45
C GLY A 150 -15.26 -25.28 13.64
N ARG A 151 -15.08 -25.63 12.38
CA ARG A 151 -16.15 -26.02 11.46
C ARG A 151 -15.74 -27.22 10.66
N GLY A 152 -16.68 -28.11 10.40
CA GLY A 152 -16.40 -29.34 9.66
C GLY A 152 -15.82 -30.44 10.55
N ASP A 153 -15.35 -31.49 9.90
CA ASP A 153 -14.72 -32.63 10.59
C ASP A 153 -13.47 -32.21 11.34
N ALA A 154 -13.36 -32.66 12.57
CA ALA A 154 -12.21 -32.38 13.42
C ALA A 154 -11.89 -33.54 14.36
N ASP A 155 -10.61 -33.79 14.56
CA ASP A 155 -10.04 -34.66 15.63
C ASP A 155 -8.80 -33.91 16.14
N VAL A 156 -9.00 -33.00 17.11
CA VAL A 156 -7.96 -32.09 17.59
C VAL A 156 -7.70 -32.29 19.07
N LEU A 157 -6.43 -32.20 19.43
CA LEU A 157 -5.93 -32.15 20.80
C LEU A 157 -5.63 -30.69 21.14
N LEU A 158 -6.04 -30.28 22.34
CA LEU A 158 -5.85 -28.92 22.87
C LEU A 158 -5.16 -29.03 24.21
N ASP A 159 -4.15 -28.21 24.47
CA ASP A 159 -3.39 -28.28 25.73
C ASP A 159 -2.77 -26.94 26.11
N ASP A 160 -2.32 -26.84 27.37
CA ASP A 160 -1.58 -25.71 27.95
C ASP A 160 -2.24 -24.34 27.69
N LEU A 161 -3.57 -24.25 27.82
CA LEU A 161 -4.28 -22.99 27.64
C LEU A 161 -3.98 -22.02 28.79
N ARG A 162 -3.51 -20.84 28.43
CA ARG A 162 -3.15 -19.76 29.35
C ARG A 162 -3.75 -18.44 28.90
N ILE A 163 -3.89 -17.52 29.82
CA ILE A 163 -4.13 -16.11 29.55
C ILE A 163 -3.24 -15.27 30.45
N GLU A 164 -2.62 -14.28 29.90
CA GLU A 164 -1.72 -13.35 30.60
C GLU A 164 -2.01 -11.92 30.19
N GLU A 165 -1.79 -10.98 31.10
CA GLU A 165 -1.71 -9.57 30.78
C GLU A 165 -0.35 -9.33 30.12
N ILE A 166 -0.35 -8.70 28.93
CA ILE A 166 0.87 -8.31 28.27
C ILE A 166 1.02 -6.80 28.34
N ALA A 167 2.26 -6.33 28.52
CA ALA A 167 2.56 -4.91 28.49
C ALA A 167 2.15 -4.37 27.10
N ALA A 168 1.46 -3.22 27.08
CA ALA A 168 1.30 -2.48 25.84
C ALA A 168 2.70 -2.21 25.26
N ALA A 169 2.87 -2.39 23.95
CA ALA A 169 4.11 -2.05 23.30
C ALA A 169 4.42 -0.57 23.57
N THR A 170 5.52 -0.31 24.26
CA THR A 170 5.99 1.04 24.52
C THR A 170 6.85 1.47 23.34
N ARG A 171 6.48 2.59 22.72
CA ARG A 171 7.34 3.24 21.74
C ARG A 171 8.46 3.95 22.47
N PRO A 172 9.74 3.71 22.15
CA PRO A 172 10.78 4.62 22.57
C PRO A 172 10.50 5.99 21.96
N ALA A 173 10.43 7.03 22.76
CA ALA A 173 10.33 8.38 22.25
C ALA A 173 11.59 8.67 21.41
N LYS A 174 11.43 8.90 20.12
CA LYS A 174 12.48 9.36 19.23
C LYS A 174 12.37 10.87 19.07
N PRO A 175 13.48 11.62 18.95
CA PRO A 175 13.41 13.02 18.54
C PRO A 175 12.72 13.12 17.19
N ALA A 176 11.77 14.04 17.03
CA ALA A 176 11.16 14.29 15.73
C ALA A 176 12.21 14.72 14.70
N VAL A 177 12.06 14.29 13.48
CA VAL A 177 12.88 14.73 12.34
C VAL A 177 12.36 16.10 11.94
N LYS A 178 13.25 17.09 11.87
CA LYS A 178 12.85 18.46 11.53
C LYS A 178 12.51 18.54 10.04
N GLY A 179 11.31 19.01 9.75
CA GLY A 179 10.80 19.23 8.40
C GLY A 179 10.43 17.91 7.70
N TYR A 180 9.13 17.67 7.49
CA TYR A 180 8.66 16.48 6.78
C TYR A 180 9.24 16.43 5.36
N ALA A 181 9.92 15.35 5.04
CA ALA A 181 10.56 15.06 3.76
C ALA A 181 11.71 16.01 3.31
N GLU A 182 12.06 17.04 4.06
CA GLU A 182 13.13 18.00 3.67
C GLU A 182 14.52 17.34 3.56
N GLN A 183 14.75 16.24 4.28
CA GLN A 183 16.04 15.54 4.31
C GLN A 183 16.03 14.21 3.53
N ARG A 184 14.92 13.90 2.85
CA ARG A 184 14.81 12.64 2.10
C ARG A 184 15.79 12.57 0.95
N VAL A 185 16.45 11.44 0.83
CA VAL A 185 17.19 11.09 -0.39
C VAL A 185 16.19 10.82 -1.49
N SER A 186 16.30 11.52 -2.61
CA SER A 186 15.40 11.42 -3.75
C SER A 186 16.16 11.52 -5.07
N GLU A 187 15.56 11.06 -6.15
CA GLU A 187 16.15 11.10 -7.49
C GLU A 187 16.54 12.51 -7.90
N ASN A 188 17.64 12.64 -8.64
CA ASN A 188 18.09 13.90 -9.19
C ASN A 188 17.45 14.17 -10.57
N LEU A 189 16.16 14.56 -10.59
CA LEU A 189 15.40 14.76 -11.83
C LEU A 189 15.98 15.90 -12.67
N ASP A 190 16.05 15.70 -13.99
CA ASP A 190 16.30 16.74 -14.98
C ASP A 190 15.07 17.65 -15.20
N ARG A 191 15.15 18.59 -16.15
CA ARG A 191 14.03 19.48 -16.48
C ARG A 191 12.83 18.78 -17.12
N GLY A 192 12.91 17.53 -17.50
CA GLY A 192 11.81 16.80 -18.14
C GLY A 192 11.23 17.51 -19.35
N LEU A 193 12.04 18.29 -20.09
CA LEU A 193 11.53 19.04 -21.24
C LEU A 193 10.90 18.10 -22.28
N VAL A 194 9.65 18.34 -22.60
CA VAL A 194 8.93 17.64 -23.67
C VAL A 194 8.48 18.63 -24.72
N VAL A 195 8.45 18.21 -25.98
CA VAL A 195 8.04 19.02 -27.13
C VAL A 195 7.05 18.20 -27.96
N LEU A 196 5.79 18.63 -27.97
CA LEU A 196 4.71 17.95 -28.68
C LEU A 196 4.18 18.77 -29.85
N PRO A 197 3.77 18.15 -30.95
CA PRO A 197 3.06 18.83 -32.02
C PRO A 197 1.70 19.33 -31.52
N THR A 198 1.35 20.56 -31.88
CA THR A 198 0.06 21.16 -31.57
C THR A 198 -0.39 22.10 -32.69
N THR A 199 -1.52 22.74 -32.51
CA THR A 199 -2.01 23.80 -33.41
C THR A 199 -2.23 25.09 -32.62
N ALA A 200 -1.79 26.20 -33.17
CA ALA A 200 -2.04 27.52 -32.61
C ALA A 200 -2.61 28.44 -33.70
N ALA A 201 -3.80 29.01 -33.44
CA ALA A 201 -4.55 29.82 -34.41
C ALA A 201 -4.73 29.13 -35.78
N GLY A 202 -4.94 27.81 -35.80
CA GLY A 202 -5.13 26.98 -37.02
C GLY A 202 -3.85 26.61 -37.75
N ALA A 203 -2.68 27.04 -37.29
CA ALA A 203 -1.38 26.71 -37.87
C ALA A 203 -0.63 25.66 -37.01
N LYS A 204 0.24 24.87 -37.65
CA LYS A 204 1.13 23.94 -36.97
C LYS A 204 2.04 24.70 -36.01
N ALA A 205 2.17 24.19 -34.80
CA ALA A 205 2.99 24.73 -33.74
C ALA A 205 3.62 23.60 -32.91
N HIS A 206 4.58 23.95 -32.06
CA HIS A 206 5.13 23.05 -31.05
C HIS A 206 4.77 23.58 -29.66
N TYR A 207 4.23 22.73 -28.83
CA TYR A 207 4.02 22.96 -27.41
C TYR A 207 5.20 22.39 -26.64
N LEU A 208 5.78 23.19 -25.76
CA LEU A 208 6.89 22.85 -24.90
C LEU A 208 6.44 22.93 -23.46
N SER A 209 6.78 21.97 -22.62
CA SER A 209 6.64 22.09 -21.16
C SER A 209 7.83 21.45 -20.44
N TRP A 210 8.12 21.91 -19.22
CA TRP A 210 9.27 21.47 -18.44
C TRP A 210 9.01 21.58 -16.94
N ARG A 211 9.73 20.80 -16.13
CA ARG A 211 9.59 20.79 -14.68
C ARG A 211 10.09 22.07 -14.02
N LEU A 212 9.32 22.57 -13.03
CA LEU A 212 9.84 23.35 -11.93
C LEU A 212 10.28 22.37 -10.84
N LEU A 213 11.52 22.47 -10.41
CA LEU A 213 12.09 21.60 -9.37
C LEU A 213 12.03 22.27 -8.00
N ASP A 214 12.00 21.47 -6.94
CA ASP A 214 11.98 21.91 -5.55
C ASP A 214 13.23 22.73 -5.14
N GLY A 215 14.39 22.44 -5.77
CA GLY A 215 15.61 23.22 -5.60
C GLY A 215 15.68 24.52 -6.42
N ASP A 216 14.64 24.88 -7.19
CA ASP A 216 14.61 26.15 -7.92
C ASP A 216 14.30 27.32 -6.96
N PRO A 217 15.03 28.43 -7.07
CA PRO A 217 14.73 29.63 -6.30
C PRO A 217 13.30 30.15 -6.56
N SER A 218 12.70 30.84 -5.60
CA SER A 218 11.34 31.35 -5.73
C SER A 218 11.18 32.38 -6.88
N ASP A 219 12.26 33.07 -7.26
CA ASP A 219 12.35 34.02 -8.39
C ASP A 219 12.77 33.32 -9.71
N ALA A 220 12.88 31.98 -9.74
CA ALA A 220 13.26 31.26 -10.96
C ALA A 220 12.36 31.63 -12.13
N ALA A 221 12.96 31.94 -13.25
CA ALA A 221 12.32 32.22 -14.54
C ALA A 221 13.02 31.43 -15.63
N PHE A 222 12.46 31.37 -16.83
CA PHE A 222 13.00 30.54 -17.90
C PHE A 222 13.07 31.28 -19.24
N HIS A 223 14.20 31.11 -19.94
CA HIS A 223 14.30 31.43 -21.35
C HIS A 223 14.23 30.17 -22.20
N VAL A 224 13.46 30.23 -23.28
CA VAL A 224 13.31 29.17 -24.27
C VAL A 224 14.20 29.45 -25.48
N TYR A 225 14.92 28.42 -25.90
CA TYR A 225 15.82 28.46 -27.03
C TYR A 225 15.47 27.41 -28.08
N ARG A 226 15.71 27.75 -29.34
CA ARG A 226 15.52 26.90 -30.50
C ARG A 226 16.84 26.81 -31.28
N THR A 227 17.23 25.60 -31.67
CA THR A 227 18.38 25.38 -32.57
C THR A 227 17.90 24.75 -33.87
N SER A 228 18.25 25.36 -35.03
CA SER A 228 17.93 24.86 -36.34
C SER A 228 19.06 25.26 -37.32
N GLY A 229 19.50 24.32 -38.18
CA GLY A 229 20.59 24.57 -39.16
C GLY A 229 21.88 25.07 -38.51
N GLY A 230 22.20 24.64 -37.29
CA GLY A 230 23.40 25.07 -36.54
C GLY A 230 23.29 26.44 -35.91
N ARG A 231 22.18 27.15 -36.05
CA ARG A 231 21.92 28.45 -35.41
C ARG A 231 21.02 28.30 -34.19
N THR A 232 21.41 28.91 -33.09
CA THR A 232 20.61 28.98 -31.87
C THR A 232 19.94 30.35 -31.76
N GLU A 233 18.68 30.37 -31.42
CA GLU A 233 17.83 31.58 -31.26
C GLU A 233 17.11 31.50 -29.93
N ARG A 234 17.10 32.60 -29.18
CA ARG A 234 16.26 32.80 -27.99
C ARG A 234 14.86 33.21 -28.43
N LEU A 235 13.84 32.45 -28.11
CA LEU A 235 12.45 32.68 -28.49
C LEU A 235 11.70 33.64 -27.57
N THR A 236 12.12 33.76 -26.33
CA THR A 236 11.49 34.61 -25.30
C THR A 236 12.21 35.93 -25.15
N ALA A 237 11.54 37.04 -25.41
CA ALA A 237 12.12 38.38 -25.20
C ALA A 237 12.37 38.63 -23.69
N GLN A 238 11.43 38.23 -22.84
CA GLN A 238 11.52 38.26 -21.37
C GLN A 238 11.46 36.83 -20.86
N ALA A 239 12.11 36.53 -19.73
CA ALA A 239 12.03 35.24 -19.10
C ALA A 239 10.61 34.95 -18.60
N ILE A 240 10.15 33.72 -18.78
CA ILE A 240 8.84 33.24 -18.35
C ILE A 240 8.87 33.03 -16.84
N THR A 241 7.96 33.65 -16.11
CA THR A 241 7.85 33.58 -14.65
C THR A 241 6.54 32.95 -14.17
N ALA A 242 5.48 33.00 -15.01
CA ALA A 242 4.14 32.57 -14.61
C ALA A 242 3.87 31.07 -14.80
N THR A 243 4.51 30.48 -15.78
CA THR A 243 4.30 29.06 -16.17
C THR A 243 5.64 28.37 -16.46
N THR A 244 5.60 27.06 -16.72
CA THR A 244 6.73 26.28 -17.23
C THR A 244 6.38 25.64 -18.58
N ASP A 245 5.75 26.42 -19.45
CA ASP A 245 5.38 26.02 -20.81
C ASP A 245 5.59 27.14 -21.82
N PHE A 246 5.56 26.80 -23.10
CA PHE A 246 5.70 27.73 -24.20
C PHE A 246 5.14 27.16 -25.51
N VAL A 247 4.56 28.01 -26.37
CA VAL A 247 4.09 27.65 -27.71
C VAL A 247 4.92 28.34 -28.79
N ASP A 248 5.71 27.55 -29.53
CA ASP A 248 6.42 28.04 -30.72
C ASP A 248 5.55 27.93 -31.98
N LYS A 249 5.08 29.07 -32.50
CA LYS A 249 4.16 29.19 -33.65
C LYS A 249 4.86 29.19 -35.02
N GLY A 250 6.18 29.23 -35.03
CA GLY A 250 6.93 29.44 -36.29
C GLY A 250 8.10 28.50 -36.47
N ALA A 251 7.98 27.25 -35.96
CA ALA A 251 9.08 26.30 -35.96
C ALA A 251 9.46 25.78 -37.35
N PRO A 252 10.76 25.77 -37.70
CA PRO A 252 11.25 25.09 -38.92
C PRO A 252 11.14 23.57 -38.80
N ALA A 253 11.27 22.84 -39.93
CA ALA A 253 11.07 21.40 -40.00
C ALA A 253 12.08 20.58 -39.16
N GLN A 254 13.32 21.06 -39.02
CA GLN A 254 14.36 20.41 -38.23
C GLN A 254 14.80 21.36 -37.10
N VAL A 255 14.38 21.02 -35.90
CA VAL A 255 14.57 21.89 -34.74
C VAL A 255 14.81 21.07 -33.48
N ARG A 256 15.61 21.61 -32.55
CA ARG A 256 15.71 21.16 -31.18
C ARG A 256 15.49 22.33 -30.25
N TYR A 257 14.89 22.08 -29.09
CA TYR A 257 14.61 23.06 -28.07
C TYR A 257 15.34 22.76 -26.78
N PHE A 258 15.68 23.80 -26.03
CA PHE A 258 16.16 23.70 -24.67
C PHE A 258 15.72 24.93 -23.88
N VAL A 259 15.70 24.81 -22.57
CA VAL A 259 15.43 25.91 -21.65
C VAL A 259 16.63 26.21 -20.80
N ARG A 260 16.76 27.47 -20.38
CA ARG A 260 17.71 27.92 -19.36
C ARG A 260 16.95 28.57 -18.24
N ARG A 261 17.25 28.15 -17.00
CA ARG A 261 16.76 28.83 -15.81
C ARG A 261 17.46 30.17 -15.65
N VAL A 262 16.70 31.18 -15.23
CA VAL A 262 17.20 32.49 -14.83
C VAL A 262 16.89 32.69 -13.35
N ALA A 263 17.87 33.02 -12.54
CA ALA A 263 17.70 33.32 -11.12
C ALA A 263 18.60 34.51 -10.74
N GLY A 264 18.08 35.50 -10.00
CA GLY A 264 18.82 36.71 -9.71
C GLY A 264 19.29 37.44 -10.97
N GLY A 265 18.59 37.32 -12.10
CA GLY A 265 18.95 37.91 -13.39
C GLY A 265 20.08 37.20 -14.17
N VAL A 266 20.57 36.06 -13.70
CA VAL A 266 21.65 35.29 -14.33
C VAL A 266 21.09 34.00 -14.94
N GLU A 267 21.43 33.75 -16.23
CA GLU A 267 21.09 32.48 -16.89
C GLU A 267 22.02 31.36 -16.41
N GLY A 268 21.41 30.22 -16.08
CA GLY A 268 22.13 28.98 -15.74
C GLY A 268 22.43 28.10 -16.96
N GLU A 269 22.82 26.87 -16.70
CA GLU A 269 23.10 25.87 -17.71
C GLU A 269 21.82 25.54 -18.54
N ALA A 270 22.07 25.16 -19.78
CA ALA A 270 21.00 24.66 -20.65
C ALA A 270 20.57 23.26 -20.21
N CYS A 271 19.27 22.99 -20.18
CA CYS A 271 18.82 21.59 -20.12
C CYS A 271 19.20 20.84 -21.42
N ARG A 272 19.04 19.53 -21.40
CA ARG A 272 19.26 18.67 -22.58
C ARG A 272 18.38 19.14 -23.77
N PRO A 273 18.92 19.32 -24.98
CA PRO A 273 18.15 19.71 -26.14
C PRO A 273 17.24 18.57 -26.64
N VAL A 274 15.96 18.84 -26.83
CA VAL A 274 14.92 17.87 -27.22
C VAL A 274 14.38 18.21 -28.60
N ALA A 275 14.21 17.19 -29.46
CA ALA A 275 13.51 17.31 -30.73
C ALA A 275 11.99 17.15 -30.50
N PRO A 276 11.14 17.78 -31.34
CA PRO A 276 9.70 17.56 -31.25
C PRO A 276 9.34 16.09 -31.49
N ALA A 277 8.40 15.58 -30.71
CA ALA A 277 7.77 14.29 -31.00
C ALA A 277 7.06 14.32 -32.36
N THR A 278 6.99 13.19 -33.04
CA THR A 278 6.30 13.08 -34.34
C THR A 278 4.80 12.88 -34.19
N GLN A 279 4.36 12.46 -33.02
CA GLN A 279 2.98 12.19 -32.63
C GLN A 279 2.61 13.03 -31.41
N PRO A 280 1.32 13.23 -31.10
CA PRO A 280 0.90 13.93 -29.90
C PRO A 280 1.06 13.09 -28.62
N TRP A 281 1.99 12.13 -28.61
CA TRP A 281 2.42 11.30 -27.50
C TRP A 281 3.87 10.87 -27.67
N LEU A 282 4.51 10.44 -26.61
CA LEU A 282 5.77 9.72 -26.67
C LEU A 282 5.48 8.20 -26.77
N SER A 283 6.37 7.48 -27.45
CA SER A 283 6.18 6.06 -27.75
C SER A 283 7.40 5.25 -27.30
N VAL A 284 7.17 4.21 -26.50
CA VAL A 284 8.15 3.18 -26.17
C VAL A 284 7.73 1.88 -26.86
N LYS A 285 8.49 1.44 -27.86
CA LYS A 285 8.22 0.21 -28.57
C LYS A 285 8.82 -0.99 -27.86
N PHE A 286 8.00 -2.02 -27.63
CA PHE A 286 8.44 -3.27 -27.03
C PHE A 286 9.16 -4.17 -28.04
N ARG A 287 9.94 -5.12 -27.53
CA ARG A 287 10.62 -6.14 -28.36
C ARG A 287 9.68 -7.21 -28.90
N GLY A 288 8.42 -7.24 -28.49
CA GLY A 288 7.41 -8.19 -28.93
C GLY A 288 6.01 -7.58 -28.97
N ASP A 289 5.09 -8.28 -29.62
CA ASP A 289 3.69 -7.87 -29.78
C ASP A 289 2.85 -8.39 -28.58
N TYR A 290 3.04 -7.80 -27.43
CA TYR A 290 2.32 -8.12 -26.19
C TYR A 290 1.82 -6.84 -25.49
N GLU A 291 0.78 -7.01 -24.67
CA GLU A 291 0.35 -6.02 -23.70
C GLU A 291 1.01 -6.31 -22.35
N ILE A 292 1.23 -5.25 -21.57
CA ILE A 292 1.81 -5.35 -20.24
C ILE A 292 0.76 -5.56 -19.15
N HIS A 293 1.17 -6.19 -18.06
CA HIS A 293 0.35 -6.33 -16.87
C HIS A 293 0.53 -5.15 -15.91
N LYS A 294 1.79 -4.74 -15.67
CA LYS A 294 2.15 -3.67 -14.74
C LYS A 294 3.32 -2.85 -15.28
N LEU A 295 3.42 -1.62 -14.78
CA LEU A 295 4.45 -0.64 -15.11
C LEU A 295 5.03 -0.06 -13.81
N ALA A 296 6.35 0.08 -13.75
CA ALA A 296 7.07 0.89 -12.77
C ALA A 296 7.88 1.96 -13.51
N ILE A 297 8.09 3.10 -12.86
CA ILE A 297 8.73 4.29 -13.43
C ILE A 297 9.75 4.83 -12.44
N ALA A 298 11.03 4.90 -12.85
CA ALA A 298 12.12 5.48 -12.06
C ALA A 298 13.33 5.75 -12.97
N ASP A 299 14.30 6.52 -12.50
CA ASP A 299 15.58 6.76 -13.18
C ASP A 299 16.53 5.57 -12.95
N LEU A 300 16.73 4.72 -13.97
CA LEU A 300 17.56 3.50 -13.85
C LEU A 300 19.05 3.74 -14.06
N ASP A 301 19.44 4.84 -14.72
CA ASP A 301 20.83 5.09 -15.11
C ASP A 301 21.43 6.37 -14.51
N GLY A 302 20.64 7.14 -13.78
CA GLY A 302 21.07 8.34 -13.07
C GLY A 302 21.20 9.59 -13.96
N ASP A 303 20.50 9.61 -15.13
CA ASP A 303 20.55 10.73 -16.06
C ASP A 303 19.48 11.80 -15.79
N GLY A 304 18.63 11.59 -14.78
CA GLY A 304 17.56 12.48 -14.35
C GLY A 304 16.26 12.33 -15.14
N ARG A 305 16.20 11.41 -16.10
CA ARG A 305 14.99 11.06 -16.85
C ARG A 305 14.41 9.74 -16.33
N LEU A 306 13.12 9.61 -16.40
CA LEU A 306 12.44 8.43 -15.91
C LEU A 306 12.35 7.35 -16.99
N ASP A 307 12.79 6.16 -16.66
CA ASP A 307 12.77 4.94 -17.43
C ASP A 307 11.59 4.05 -17.03
N TYR A 308 11.41 2.94 -17.75
CA TYR A 308 10.24 2.08 -17.61
C TYR A 308 10.65 0.63 -17.35
N VAL A 309 10.10 0.03 -16.28
CA VAL A 309 10.19 -1.41 -16.04
C VAL A 309 8.79 -2.00 -16.14
N ILE A 310 8.57 -2.83 -17.15
CA ILE A 310 7.27 -3.43 -17.46
C ILE A 310 7.23 -4.90 -17.01
N GLN A 311 6.07 -5.36 -16.58
CA GLN A 311 5.78 -6.79 -16.35
C GLN A 311 4.87 -7.32 -17.46
N GLN A 312 5.31 -8.34 -18.20
CA GLN A 312 4.60 -8.94 -19.31
C GLN A 312 4.53 -10.48 -19.19
N PRO A 313 3.55 -11.14 -19.84
CA PRO A 313 2.40 -10.61 -20.58
C PRO A 313 1.27 -10.12 -19.67
N ARG A 314 0.22 -9.54 -20.26
CA ARG A 314 -1.00 -9.14 -19.54
C ARG A 314 -1.85 -10.35 -19.17
N VAL A 315 -1.43 -11.07 -18.15
CA VAL A 315 -2.14 -12.18 -17.54
C VAL A 315 -2.34 -11.86 -16.06
N ASN A 316 -3.51 -12.14 -15.53
CA ASN A 316 -3.77 -11.97 -14.09
C ASN A 316 -4.57 -13.15 -13.57
N VAL A 317 -3.95 -13.95 -12.71
CA VAL A 317 -4.58 -15.07 -11.99
C VAL A 317 -4.78 -14.65 -10.54
N ASP A 318 -5.96 -14.90 -9.99
CA ASP A 318 -6.24 -14.64 -8.58
C ASP A 318 -6.08 -15.93 -7.76
N PRO A 319 -5.48 -15.90 -6.56
CA PRO A 319 -5.35 -17.08 -5.70
C PRO A 319 -6.67 -17.58 -5.09
N TYR A 320 -7.75 -16.79 -5.14
CA TYR A 320 -9.06 -17.22 -4.67
C TYR A 320 -9.61 -18.34 -5.56
N GLY A 321 -9.91 -19.49 -4.96
CA GLY A 321 -10.24 -20.72 -5.67
C GLY A 321 -11.20 -20.60 -6.85
N PRO A 322 -12.34 -19.88 -6.74
CA PRO A 322 -13.30 -19.67 -7.84
C PRO A 322 -12.72 -18.93 -9.06
N TYR A 323 -11.68 -18.09 -8.87
CA TYR A 323 -11.03 -17.31 -9.94
C TYR A 323 -9.67 -17.84 -10.35
N TRP A 324 -9.13 -18.80 -9.59
CA TRP A 324 -7.82 -19.37 -9.88
C TRP A 324 -7.81 -20.13 -11.20
N LYS A 325 -6.75 -19.92 -11.97
CA LYS A 325 -6.46 -20.66 -13.20
C LYS A 325 -4.96 -20.95 -13.24
N LYS A 326 -4.58 -22.04 -13.87
CA LYS A 326 -3.18 -22.35 -14.09
C LYS A 326 -2.52 -21.28 -14.93
N SER A 327 -1.37 -20.79 -14.50
CA SER A 327 -0.57 -19.81 -15.24
C SER A 327 -0.18 -20.38 -16.61
N PRO A 328 -0.50 -19.69 -17.73
CA PRO A 328 -0.18 -20.20 -19.07
C PRO A 328 1.31 -20.10 -19.42
N GLY A 329 2.08 -19.32 -18.69
CA GLY A 329 3.50 -19.07 -18.90
C GLY A 329 4.18 -18.49 -17.69
N THR A 330 5.34 -17.86 -17.88
CA THR A 330 6.06 -17.11 -16.85
C THR A 330 5.92 -15.60 -17.06
N TYR A 331 6.05 -14.81 -16.00
CA TYR A 331 6.22 -13.37 -16.13
C TYR A 331 7.66 -13.02 -16.46
N LYS A 332 7.81 -11.96 -17.27
CA LYS A 332 9.09 -11.29 -17.49
C LYS A 332 9.00 -9.85 -17.07
N LEU A 333 10.05 -9.37 -16.41
CA LEU A 333 10.32 -7.95 -16.29
C LEU A 333 11.20 -7.53 -17.44
N GLU A 334 10.90 -6.41 -18.07
CA GLU A 334 11.73 -5.80 -19.11
C GLU A 334 11.92 -4.32 -18.82
N ALA A 335 13.15 -3.85 -18.94
CA ALA A 335 13.48 -2.45 -18.77
C ALA A 335 13.72 -1.77 -20.10
N TYR A 336 13.23 -0.55 -20.19
CA TYR A 336 13.37 0.34 -21.35
C TYR A 336 13.79 1.72 -20.84
N SER A 337 14.76 2.35 -21.54
CA SER A 337 15.12 3.72 -21.24
C SER A 337 14.01 4.71 -21.59
N HIS A 338 14.12 5.92 -21.11
CA HIS A 338 13.23 7.04 -21.47
C HIS A 338 13.06 7.20 -22.99
N ASP A 339 14.13 7.01 -23.74
CA ASP A 339 14.12 7.12 -25.22
C ASP A 339 13.58 5.84 -25.91
N GLY A 340 13.14 4.83 -25.15
CA GLY A 340 12.59 3.57 -25.65
C GLY A 340 13.64 2.52 -26.04
N GLU A 341 14.91 2.68 -25.61
CA GLU A 341 15.92 1.67 -25.80
C GLU A 341 15.70 0.51 -24.81
N PHE A 342 15.72 -0.73 -25.32
CA PHE A 342 15.65 -1.92 -24.49
C PHE A 342 16.96 -2.10 -23.71
N LEU A 343 16.86 -2.27 -22.39
CA LEU A 343 18.01 -2.44 -21.51
C LEU A 343 18.23 -3.92 -21.16
N TRP A 344 17.26 -4.59 -20.59
CA TRP A 344 17.36 -5.99 -20.16
C TRP A 344 15.99 -6.66 -20.02
N SER A 345 16.00 -8.00 -19.87
CA SER A 345 14.84 -8.84 -19.53
C SER A 345 15.21 -9.83 -18.43
N PHE A 346 14.33 -10.01 -17.46
CA PHE A 346 14.44 -10.96 -16.36
C PHE A 346 13.21 -11.86 -16.32
N ASP A 347 13.37 -13.16 -16.60
CA ASP A 347 12.30 -14.15 -16.51
C ASP A 347 12.14 -14.59 -15.05
N ARG A 348 10.94 -14.41 -14.46
CA ARG A 348 10.64 -14.75 -13.07
C ARG A 348 10.50 -16.27 -12.84
N GLY A 349 10.44 -17.06 -13.91
CA GLY A 349 10.37 -18.51 -13.87
C GLY A 349 9.03 -19.06 -13.37
N TRP A 350 8.94 -20.38 -13.30
CA TRP A 350 7.74 -21.11 -12.87
C TRP A 350 7.51 -21.13 -11.35
N SER A 351 8.46 -20.66 -10.57
CA SER A 351 8.32 -20.49 -9.13
C SER A 351 7.44 -19.31 -8.72
N ILE A 352 7.08 -18.43 -9.67
CA ILE A 352 6.19 -17.28 -9.48
C ILE A 352 5.01 -17.40 -10.44
N GLU A 353 3.81 -17.53 -9.92
CA GLU A 353 2.59 -17.59 -10.73
C GLU A 353 2.26 -16.21 -11.32
N GLN A 354 1.54 -16.22 -12.45
CA GLN A 354 1.13 -15.00 -13.14
C GLN A 354 -0.09 -14.40 -12.48
N GLY A 355 0.10 -13.35 -11.71
CA GLY A 355 -0.96 -12.59 -11.04
C GLY A 355 -0.39 -11.52 -10.14
N VAL A 356 -1.18 -10.48 -9.91
CA VAL A 356 -0.77 -9.28 -9.18
C VAL A 356 -0.34 -9.58 -7.74
N TRP A 357 -0.89 -10.63 -7.14
CA TRP A 357 -0.62 -11.01 -5.75
C TRP A 357 0.61 -11.89 -5.58
N TYR A 358 0.96 -12.68 -6.62
CA TYR A 358 2.10 -13.58 -6.58
C TYR A 358 3.42 -12.88 -6.86
N ALA A 359 3.36 -11.84 -7.69
CA ALA A 359 4.49 -11.28 -8.40
C ALA A 359 4.68 -9.77 -8.17
N PRO A 360 4.71 -9.28 -6.90
CA PRO A 360 4.98 -7.87 -6.64
C PRO A 360 6.40 -7.50 -7.09
N TYR A 361 6.56 -6.23 -7.49
CA TYR A 361 7.85 -5.57 -7.68
C TYR A 361 7.70 -4.06 -7.52
N VAL A 362 8.76 -3.40 -7.12
CA VAL A 362 8.87 -1.94 -7.06
C VAL A 362 10.23 -1.51 -7.60
N VAL A 363 10.29 -0.29 -8.13
CA VAL A 363 11.51 0.30 -8.68
C VAL A 363 11.76 1.63 -8.00
N TYR A 364 12.89 1.74 -7.33
CA TYR A 364 13.23 2.90 -6.52
C TYR A 364 14.75 2.98 -6.29
N ASP A 365 15.30 4.17 -6.14
CA ASP A 365 16.69 4.38 -5.69
C ASP A 365 16.76 4.02 -4.19
N LEU A 366 17.11 2.76 -3.90
CA LEU A 366 17.08 2.20 -2.54
C LEU A 366 18.36 2.51 -1.74
N ASP A 367 19.50 2.73 -2.40
CA ASP A 367 20.76 3.02 -1.72
C ASP A 367 21.21 4.48 -1.84
N GLY A 368 20.42 5.31 -2.54
CA GLY A 368 20.64 6.75 -2.65
C GLY A 368 21.78 7.14 -3.56
N ASP A 369 22.15 6.28 -4.52
CA ASP A 369 23.23 6.55 -5.47
C ASP A 369 22.79 7.32 -6.72
N GLY A 370 21.48 7.62 -6.81
CA GLY A 370 20.83 8.33 -7.91
C GLY A 370 20.38 7.40 -9.04
N ARG A 371 20.40 6.08 -8.86
CA ARG A 371 19.95 5.06 -9.80
C ARG A 371 19.02 4.10 -9.11
N ALA A 372 17.88 3.85 -9.72
CA ALA A 372 16.90 2.97 -9.12
C ALA A 372 17.27 1.49 -9.24
N GLU A 373 17.03 0.74 -8.17
CA GLU A 373 17.00 -0.72 -8.13
C GLU A 373 15.61 -1.24 -8.43
N VAL A 374 15.56 -2.54 -8.80
CA VAL A 374 14.32 -3.31 -8.92
C VAL A 374 14.24 -4.32 -7.77
N ALA A 375 13.35 -4.08 -6.82
CA ALA A 375 13.04 -5.04 -5.76
C ALA A 375 11.85 -5.91 -6.17
N LEU A 376 11.98 -7.23 -6.04
CA LEU A 376 10.93 -8.16 -6.47
C LEU A 376 10.87 -9.43 -5.63
N LYS A 377 9.69 -10.06 -5.59
CA LYS A 377 9.56 -11.43 -5.10
C LYS A 377 10.05 -12.42 -6.16
N ALA A 378 10.83 -13.40 -5.78
CA ALA A 378 11.37 -14.46 -6.65
C ALA A 378 11.34 -15.83 -5.97
N GLY A 379 11.67 -16.87 -6.71
CA GLY A 379 11.86 -18.24 -6.23
C GLY A 379 12.79 -19.01 -7.14
N GLU A 380 12.91 -20.34 -6.97
CA GLU A 380 13.81 -21.18 -7.75
C GLU A 380 13.08 -22.37 -8.36
N GLY A 381 13.49 -22.76 -9.57
CA GLY A 381 13.06 -23.95 -10.27
C GLY A 381 11.57 -23.96 -10.67
N ASP A 382 10.97 -25.14 -10.62
CA ASP A 382 9.55 -25.35 -10.87
C ASP A 382 8.92 -26.14 -9.71
N PRO A 383 8.52 -25.46 -8.62
CA PRO A 383 7.93 -26.11 -7.44
C PRO A 383 6.41 -26.30 -7.54
N ARG A 384 5.81 -26.17 -8.74
CA ARG A 384 4.37 -26.31 -8.92
C ARG A 384 3.89 -27.72 -8.60
N ASP A 385 2.74 -27.81 -7.95
CA ASP A 385 2.02 -29.08 -7.75
C ASP A 385 1.36 -29.57 -9.06
N ALA A 386 0.65 -30.69 -9.00
CA ALA A 386 -0.02 -31.30 -10.15
C ALA A 386 -1.07 -30.37 -10.80
N ASP A 387 -1.71 -29.51 -10.01
CA ASP A 387 -2.68 -28.53 -10.48
C ASP A 387 -1.99 -27.30 -11.09
N GLY A 388 -0.73 -27.06 -10.76
CA GLY A 388 0.06 -25.92 -11.24
C GLY A 388 0.17 -24.77 -10.24
N ARG A 389 -0.19 -24.99 -8.94
CA ARG A 389 -0.01 -24.01 -7.86
C ARG A 389 1.36 -24.12 -7.24
N VAL A 390 1.92 -22.98 -6.86
CA VAL A 390 3.18 -22.92 -6.10
C VAL A 390 2.87 -22.93 -4.61
N GLN A 391 2.86 -24.13 -4.01
CA GLN A 391 2.56 -24.33 -2.59
C GLN A 391 3.80 -24.60 -1.74
N ALA A 392 4.95 -24.83 -2.36
CA ALA A 392 6.21 -25.16 -1.72
C ALA A 392 7.38 -24.47 -2.45
N GLY A 393 8.60 -24.79 -2.05
CA GLY A 393 9.82 -24.22 -2.63
C GLY A 393 10.26 -22.93 -1.93
N PRO A 394 11.51 -22.50 -2.20
CA PRO A 394 12.08 -21.29 -1.63
C PRO A 394 11.50 -20.04 -2.26
N GLU A 395 11.37 -18.99 -1.47
CA GLU A 395 10.92 -17.66 -1.91
C GLU A 395 11.89 -16.60 -1.41
N TYR A 396 12.18 -15.64 -2.26
CA TYR A 396 13.20 -14.63 -2.00
C TYR A 396 12.70 -13.22 -2.29
N LEU A 397 13.23 -12.27 -1.53
CA LEU A 397 13.35 -10.87 -1.92
C LEU A 397 14.65 -10.75 -2.73
N LEU A 398 14.57 -10.35 -4.00
CA LEU A 398 15.72 -10.03 -4.84
C LEU A 398 15.79 -8.53 -5.07
N ILE A 399 17.03 -8.01 -5.12
CA ILE A 399 17.34 -6.68 -5.60
C ILE A 399 18.15 -6.83 -6.89
N LEU A 400 17.62 -6.24 -7.98
CA LEU A 400 18.35 -6.15 -9.25
C LEU A 400 18.89 -4.74 -9.45
N ASP A 401 20.03 -4.63 -10.09
CA ASP A 401 20.53 -3.38 -10.64
C ASP A 401 19.58 -2.88 -11.74
N GLY A 402 19.09 -1.66 -11.61
CA GLY A 402 18.05 -1.13 -12.52
C GLY A 402 18.52 -0.98 -13.96
N ARG A 403 19.80 -0.66 -14.18
CA ARG A 403 20.37 -0.46 -15.50
C ARG A 403 20.66 -1.77 -16.25
N THR A 404 21.07 -2.81 -15.52
CA THR A 404 21.59 -4.04 -16.13
C THR A 404 20.70 -5.28 -15.90
N GLY A 405 19.79 -5.25 -14.91
CA GLY A 405 19.02 -6.42 -14.49
C GLY A 405 19.82 -7.47 -13.70
N ALA A 406 21.07 -7.18 -13.36
CA ALA A 406 21.92 -8.10 -12.60
C ALA A 406 21.48 -8.18 -11.12
N VAL A 407 21.50 -9.38 -10.52
CA VAL A 407 21.18 -9.56 -9.11
C VAL A 407 22.25 -8.92 -8.24
N ARG A 408 21.87 -7.96 -7.39
CA ARG A 408 22.74 -7.28 -6.42
C ARG A 408 22.67 -7.90 -5.03
N ALA A 409 21.47 -8.27 -4.58
CA ALA A 409 21.25 -8.85 -3.25
C ALA A 409 20.07 -9.81 -3.22
N ARG A 410 20.06 -10.68 -2.20
CA ARG A 410 19.00 -11.63 -1.93
C ARG A 410 18.79 -11.82 -0.43
N ALA A 411 17.52 -11.92 0.00
CA ALA A 411 17.11 -12.33 1.33
C ALA A 411 15.90 -13.29 1.24
N ASP A 412 15.58 -13.99 2.31
CA ASP A 412 14.39 -14.81 2.36
C ASP A 412 13.11 -13.94 2.40
N TRP A 413 12.07 -14.36 1.68
CA TRP A 413 10.74 -13.78 1.76
C TRP A 413 10.05 -14.18 3.07
N PRO A 414 9.17 -13.36 3.68
CA PRO A 414 8.43 -13.77 4.88
C PRO A 414 7.78 -15.14 4.69
N ASP A 415 7.97 -16.06 5.65
CA ASP A 415 7.59 -17.45 5.53
C ASP A 415 6.06 -17.67 5.49
N ARG A 416 5.61 -18.87 5.03
CA ARG A 416 4.20 -19.26 4.90
C ARG A 416 3.57 -19.77 6.20
N THR A 417 4.31 -19.86 7.29
CA THR A 417 3.79 -20.39 8.56
C THR A 417 2.67 -19.55 9.12
N ARG A 418 1.72 -20.17 9.81
CA ARG A 418 0.54 -19.57 10.43
C ARG A 418 -0.53 -19.05 9.45
N PHE A 419 -0.33 -19.18 8.15
CA PHE A 419 -1.40 -18.93 7.18
C PHE A 419 -2.31 -20.15 7.04
N PRO A 420 -3.65 -19.98 6.93
CA PRO A 420 -4.57 -21.12 6.86
C PRO A 420 -4.48 -21.90 5.55
N ASP A 421 -4.30 -21.23 4.41
CA ASP A 421 -4.25 -21.88 3.10
C ASP A 421 -3.61 -21.01 2.01
N TYR A 422 -3.59 -21.55 0.79
CA TYR A 422 -3.01 -20.97 -0.40
C TYR A 422 -3.48 -19.51 -0.70
N ASN A 423 -4.78 -19.25 -0.66
CA ASN A 423 -5.30 -17.91 -0.97
C ASN A 423 -4.72 -16.82 -0.05
N TYR A 424 -4.39 -17.17 1.19
CA TYR A 424 -3.91 -16.20 2.17
C TYR A 424 -2.42 -15.91 2.04
N TRP A 425 -1.56 -16.93 1.87
CA TRP A 425 -0.12 -16.68 1.76
C TRP A 425 0.35 -16.23 0.37
N CYS A 426 -0.49 -16.39 -0.66
CA CYS A 426 -0.16 -15.96 -2.01
C CYS A 426 -0.38 -14.47 -2.26
N ARG A 427 -0.90 -13.72 -1.28
CA ARG A 427 -1.07 -12.28 -1.39
C ARG A 427 0.14 -11.57 -0.82
N ASN A 428 0.87 -10.90 -1.69
CA ASN A 428 2.15 -10.27 -1.36
C ASN A 428 2.20 -8.85 -1.92
N GLN A 429 2.86 -7.95 -1.18
CA GLN A 429 3.05 -6.57 -1.58
C GLN A 429 4.46 -6.10 -1.20
N LEU A 430 4.91 -5.05 -1.87
CA LEU A 430 6.11 -4.29 -1.57
C LEU A 430 5.73 -2.81 -1.40
N GLY A 431 6.50 -2.09 -0.63
CA GLY A 431 6.34 -0.66 -0.45
C GLY A 431 7.67 0.00 -0.16
N ILE A 432 7.68 1.33 -0.23
CA ILE A 432 8.80 2.16 0.18
C ILE A 432 8.32 3.04 1.32
N ALA A 433 9.15 3.21 2.35
CA ALA A 433 8.90 4.10 3.48
C ALA A 433 10.20 4.72 3.98
N TYR A 434 10.14 5.92 4.50
CA TYR A 434 11.28 6.62 5.09
C TYR A 434 11.22 6.54 6.62
N LEU A 435 11.55 5.35 7.16
CA LEU A 435 11.43 5.02 8.59
C LEU A 435 12.39 5.79 9.50
N ASP A 436 13.38 6.46 8.96
CA ASP A 436 14.26 7.39 9.66
C ASP A 436 14.04 8.85 9.22
N GLY A 437 13.08 9.09 8.34
CA GLY A 437 12.78 10.38 7.70
C GLY A 437 13.75 10.80 6.60
N LYS A 438 14.74 9.98 6.27
CA LYS A 438 15.82 10.33 5.35
C LYS A 438 16.11 9.26 4.30
N THR A 439 16.23 8.01 4.72
CA THR A 439 16.71 6.90 3.89
C THR A 439 15.50 6.04 3.45
N PRO A 440 15.38 5.70 2.15
CA PRO A 440 14.32 4.82 1.69
C PRO A 440 14.52 3.41 2.23
N CYS A 441 13.48 2.84 2.80
CA CYS A 441 13.42 1.46 3.29
C CYS A 441 12.40 0.67 2.47
N LEU A 442 12.71 -0.58 2.17
CA LEU A 442 11.81 -1.49 1.50
C LEU A 442 10.91 -2.18 2.52
N ILE A 443 9.61 -2.12 2.30
CA ILE A 443 8.60 -2.81 3.10
C ILE A 443 8.14 -4.03 2.33
N VAL A 444 8.17 -5.19 2.98
CA VAL A 444 7.78 -6.49 2.40
C VAL A 444 6.60 -7.03 3.17
N GLU A 445 5.46 -7.19 2.52
CA GLU A 445 4.24 -7.71 3.13
C GLU A 445 3.84 -9.05 2.52
N ARG A 446 3.46 -10.00 3.39
CA ARG A 446 2.77 -11.24 3.03
C ARG A 446 1.46 -11.32 3.79
N GLY A 447 0.38 -11.57 3.06
CA GLY A 447 -0.98 -11.73 3.60
C GLY A 447 -1.76 -10.44 3.61
N THR A 448 -3.09 -10.58 3.70
CA THR A 448 -4.02 -9.45 3.58
C THR A 448 -5.24 -9.66 4.49
N TYR A 449 -5.82 -10.86 4.49
CA TYR A 449 -7.13 -11.11 5.13
C TYR A 449 -7.03 -11.65 6.55
N ASN A 450 -6.27 -12.71 6.77
CA ASN A 450 -6.33 -13.47 8.02
C ASN A 450 -5.04 -13.40 8.84
N THR A 451 -3.93 -13.41 8.17
CA THR A 451 -2.59 -13.26 8.74
C THR A 451 -1.85 -12.25 7.89
N ILE A 452 -1.14 -11.34 8.54
CA ILE A 452 -0.34 -10.32 7.89
C ILE A 452 1.04 -10.33 8.52
N LYS A 453 2.06 -10.50 7.70
CA LYS A 453 3.47 -10.38 8.08
C LYS A 453 4.09 -9.23 7.32
N VAL A 454 4.77 -8.34 8.02
CA VAL A 454 5.46 -7.18 7.44
C VAL A 454 6.90 -7.16 7.91
N GLU A 455 7.81 -6.94 6.99
CA GLU A 455 9.23 -6.77 7.27
C GLU A 455 9.73 -5.47 6.64
N ALA A 456 10.54 -4.74 7.38
CA ALA A 456 11.26 -3.58 6.85
C ALA A 456 12.72 -3.93 6.61
N TRP A 457 13.22 -3.51 5.46
CA TRP A 457 14.57 -3.79 5.02
C TRP A 457 15.25 -2.52 4.52
N GLU A 458 16.50 -2.38 4.85
CA GLU A 458 17.43 -1.40 4.28
C GLU A 458 18.31 -2.08 3.25
N PHE A 459 18.51 -1.43 2.10
CA PHE A 459 19.49 -1.85 1.11
C PHE A 459 20.63 -0.84 1.07
N HIS A 460 21.83 -1.26 1.39
CA HIS A 460 23.00 -0.37 1.40
C HIS A 460 24.28 -1.16 1.11
N ASN A 461 25.18 -0.57 0.31
CA ASN A 461 26.46 -1.20 -0.09
C ASN A 461 26.29 -2.62 -0.66
N GLY A 462 25.23 -2.87 -1.43
CA GLY A 462 24.94 -4.17 -2.04
C GLY A 462 24.45 -5.25 -1.06
N ALA A 463 24.04 -4.89 0.15
CA ALA A 463 23.53 -5.81 1.16
C ALA A 463 22.15 -5.40 1.68
N LEU A 464 21.31 -6.41 1.92
CA LEU A 464 20.02 -6.26 2.60
C LEU A 464 20.18 -6.44 4.10
N ARG A 465 19.68 -5.51 4.90
CA ARG A 465 19.61 -5.58 6.36
C ARG A 465 18.18 -5.44 6.84
N LYS A 466 17.67 -6.47 7.51
CA LYS A 466 16.34 -6.40 8.13
C LYS A 466 16.38 -5.43 9.31
N LEU A 467 15.49 -4.45 9.33
CA LEU A 467 15.32 -3.48 10.41
C LEU A 467 14.42 -4.04 11.49
N TRP A 468 13.25 -4.52 11.10
CA TRP A 468 12.29 -5.15 11.99
C TRP A 468 11.40 -6.13 11.21
N SER A 469 10.68 -6.97 11.96
CA SER A 469 9.57 -7.78 11.46
C SER A 469 8.37 -7.67 12.39
N TRP A 470 7.20 -7.61 11.82
CA TRP A 470 5.92 -7.49 12.50
C TRP A 470 4.97 -8.58 12.03
N ASN A 471 4.06 -8.99 12.94
CA ASN A 471 3.02 -9.98 12.63
C ASN A 471 1.76 -9.58 13.40
N ASP A 472 0.61 -9.55 12.71
CA ASP A 472 -0.69 -9.17 13.27
C ASP A 472 -1.12 -9.98 14.50
N ARG A 473 -0.67 -11.24 14.58
CA ARG A 473 -1.03 -12.17 15.66
C ARG A 473 -0.17 -12.01 16.91
N ASP A 474 1.04 -11.50 16.74
CA ASP A 474 1.98 -11.26 17.83
C ASP A 474 1.92 -9.80 18.32
N GLU A 475 1.13 -8.95 17.65
CA GLU A 475 0.95 -7.55 18.04
C GLU A 475 0.30 -7.46 19.42
N PRO A 476 0.99 -6.88 20.42
CA PRO A 476 0.52 -6.85 21.81
C PRO A 476 -0.83 -6.15 22.02
N ARG A 477 -1.16 -5.18 21.17
CA ARG A 477 -2.43 -4.43 21.25
C ARG A 477 -3.64 -5.20 20.73
N GLY A 478 -3.42 -6.24 19.91
CA GLY A 478 -4.49 -6.98 19.26
C GLY A 478 -5.29 -6.16 18.26
N GLY A 479 -6.22 -6.81 17.57
CA GLY A 479 -7.16 -6.14 16.66
C GLY A 479 -6.63 -5.85 15.26
N TYR A 480 -5.41 -6.28 14.91
CA TYR A 480 -4.79 -6.07 13.61
C TYR A 480 -5.10 -7.16 12.57
N ARG A 481 -5.56 -8.31 13.04
CA ARG A 481 -5.93 -9.43 12.16
C ARG A 481 -7.04 -9.03 11.20
N GLY A 482 -6.85 -9.34 9.91
CA GLY A 482 -7.86 -9.08 8.90
C GLY A 482 -8.00 -7.61 8.49
N GLN A 483 -7.03 -6.76 8.82
CA GLN A 483 -7.06 -5.32 8.53
C GLN A 483 -6.23 -4.93 7.30
N GLY A 484 -5.54 -5.88 6.66
CA GLY A 484 -4.72 -5.61 5.47
C GLY A 484 -5.53 -5.17 4.26
N ALA A 485 -4.90 -4.48 3.32
CA ALA A 485 -5.51 -3.99 2.08
C ALA A 485 -4.95 -4.67 0.84
N HIS A 486 -5.47 -4.29 -0.32
CA HIS A 486 -4.94 -4.63 -1.64
C HIS A 486 -3.91 -3.62 -2.16
N CYS A 487 -3.47 -2.71 -1.33
CA CYS A 487 -2.39 -1.76 -1.58
C CYS A 487 -1.68 -1.44 -0.26
N LEU A 488 -0.37 -1.24 -0.33
CA LEU A 488 0.47 -0.79 0.77
C LEU A 488 0.76 0.70 0.60
N ARG A 489 0.62 1.49 1.67
CA ARG A 489 0.90 2.91 1.66
C ARG A 489 1.88 3.27 2.76
N ALA A 490 2.56 4.41 2.61
CA ALA A 490 3.42 4.97 3.65
C ALA A 490 3.31 6.49 3.68
N ALA A 491 3.25 7.05 4.87
CA ALA A 491 3.22 8.50 5.10
C ALA A 491 3.55 8.79 6.57
N ASP A 492 4.04 9.99 6.86
CA ASP A 492 4.20 10.52 8.22
C ASP A 492 2.82 10.89 8.79
N VAL A 493 2.12 9.91 9.39
CA VAL A 493 0.76 10.12 9.89
C VAL A 493 0.72 10.71 11.29
N ASP A 494 1.78 10.57 12.09
CA ASP A 494 1.82 11.08 13.46
C ASP A 494 2.58 12.42 13.61
N GLY A 495 3.23 12.87 12.53
CA GLY A 495 3.88 14.16 12.43
C GLY A 495 5.27 14.20 13.08
N ASP A 496 5.94 13.05 13.20
CA ASP A 496 7.28 12.95 13.77
C ASP A 496 8.41 13.08 12.72
N GLY A 497 8.05 13.16 11.43
CA GLY A 497 8.94 13.30 10.28
C GLY A 497 9.41 11.97 9.68
N ARG A 498 8.88 10.85 10.13
CA ARG A 498 9.12 9.50 9.60
C ARG A 498 7.84 8.95 9.01
N ASP A 499 7.97 8.01 8.09
CA ASP A 499 6.79 7.35 7.55
C ASP A 499 6.35 6.19 8.43
N GLU A 500 5.05 6.08 8.64
CA GLU A 500 4.35 4.89 9.10
C GLU A 500 3.94 4.03 7.92
N VAL A 501 3.79 2.72 8.18
CA VAL A 501 3.35 1.74 7.20
C VAL A 501 1.85 1.49 7.35
N ILE A 502 1.07 1.90 6.36
CA ILE A 502 -0.38 1.74 6.30
C ILE A 502 -0.68 0.44 5.56
N ILE A 503 -0.97 -0.62 6.32
CA ILE A 503 -1.24 -1.97 5.77
C ILE A 503 -2.70 -2.17 5.34
N GLY A 504 -3.55 -1.19 5.62
CA GLY A 504 -4.99 -1.21 5.39
C GLY A 504 -5.71 -0.42 6.46
N SER A 505 -6.72 -1.01 7.11
CA SER A 505 -7.43 -0.40 8.26
C SER A 505 -6.61 -0.39 9.54
N ALA A 506 -5.30 -0.51 9.42
CA ALA A 506 -4.34 -0.48 10.50
C ALA A 506 -3.00 0.10 10.06
N VAL A 507 -2.28 0.69 10.99
CA VAL A 507 -1.00 1.37 10.77
C VAL A 507 0.05 0.80 11.72
N ILE A 508 1.23 0.56 11.17
CA ILE A 508 2.45 0.16 11.88
C ILE A 508 3.37 1.37 11.92
N ASP A 509 3.89 1.68 13.09
CA ASP A 509 4.83 2.75 13.34
C ASP A 509 6.21 2.50 12.69
N ASP A 510 6.98 3.55 12.45
CA ASP A 510 8.33 3.51 11.89
C ASP A 510 9.24 2.46 12.55
N ASN A 511 9.00 2.14 13.80
CA ASN A 511 9.78 1.19 14.61
C ASN A 511 9.25 -0.27 14.57
N GLY A 512 8.24 -0.56 13.75
CA GLY A 512 7.68 -1.90 13.60
C GLY A 512 6.71 -2.31 14.72
N VAL A 513 6.10 -1.36 15.42
CA VAL A 513 5.06 -1.60 16.43
C VAL A 513 3.73 -1.07 15.92
N GLY A 514 2.62 -1.78 16.15
CA GLY A 514 1.30 -1.30 15.77
C GLY A 514 0.99 0.08 16.36
N LEU A 515 0.61 1.05 15.50
CA LEU A 515 0.26 2.40 15.92
C LEU A 515 -1.20 2.46 16.36
N TRP A 516 -2.08 2.12 15.47
CA TRP A 516 -3.52 2.01 15.70
C TRP A 516 -4.19 1.08 14.68
N THR A 517 -5.44 0.71 14.94
CA THR A 517 -6.30 -0.06 14.05
C THR A 517 -7.74 0.40 14.21
N THR A 518 -8.46 0.56 13.10
CA THR A 518 -9.90 0.89 13.13
C THR A 518 -10.75 -0.31 13.54
N ARG A 519 -10.27 -1.54 13.29
CA ARG A 519 -11.00 -2.81 13.43
C ARG A 519 -12.19 -2.97 12.49
N GLU A 520 -12.28 -2.15 11.47
CA GLU A 520 -13.35 -2.22 10.46
C GLU A 520 -13.13 -3.34 9.43
N GLY A 521 -11.96 -3.98 9.45
CA GLY A 521 -11.64 -5.10 8.55
C GLY A 521 -10.92 -4.67 7.30
N HIS A 522 -10.86 -5.57 6.33
CA HIS A 522 -10.10 -5.46 5.09
C HIS A 522 -10.67 -4.41 4.13
N PRO A 523 -9.91 -3.36 3.76
CA PRO A 523 -10.29 -2.46 2.68
C PRO A 523 -9.75 -2.93 1.33
N ASP A 524 -10.55 -2.82 0.27
CA ASP A 524 -10.08 -2.95 -1.10
C ASP A 524 -9.23 -1.77 -1.56
N ALA A 525 -9.60 -0.57 -1.10
CA ALA A 525 -8.92 0.67 -1.44
C ALA A 525 -8.52 1.46 -0.20
N VAL A 526 -7.34 2.06 -0.24
CA VAL A 526 -6.78 2.94 0.79
C VAL A 526 -6.11 4.11 0.11
N THR A 527 -6.56 5.31 0.39
CA THR A 527 -5.92 6.55 -0.05
C THR A 527 -5.52 7.36 1.18
N VAL A 528 -4.26 7.75 1.27
CA VAL A 528 -3.72 8.63 2.32
C VAL A 528 -3.23 9.93 1.70
N GLY A 529 -3.50 11.05 2.33
CA GLY A 529 -3.07 12.38 1.85
C GLY A 529 -3.73 13.51 2.63
N ASP A 530 -3.48 14.74 2.22
CA ASP A 530 -4.27 15.92 2.60
C ASP A 530 -5.58 15.89 1.79
N LEU A 531 -6.54 15.09 2.28
CA LEU A 531 -7.80 14.84 1.57
C LEU A 531 -8.87 15.91 1.91
N ASP A 532 -8.82 16.46 3.13
CA ASP A 532 -9.69 17.56 3.60
C ASP A 532 -8.85 18.77 4.04
N PRO A 533 -8.58 19.72 3.15
CA PRO A 533 -7.74 20.89 3.45
C PRO A 533 -8.31 21.82 4.53
N ALA A 534 -9.55 21.59 4.98
CA ALA A 534 -10.12 22.31 6.11
C ALA A 534 -9.65 21.77 7.47
N ARG A 535 -8.97 20.64 7.48
CA ARG A 535 -8.43 19.97 8.67
C ARG A 535 -6.90 19.99 8.65
N PRO A 536 -6.23 20.13 9.78
CA PRO A 536 -4.77 19.98 9.84
C PRO A 536 -4.39 18.50 9.88
N GLY A 537 -3.37 18.12 9.12
CA GLY A 537 -2.84 16.76 9.09
C GLY A 537 -3.26 15.99 7.84
N LEU A 538 -3.18 14.68 7.91
CA LEU A 538 -3.55 13.77 6.83
C LEU A 538 -4.82 13.00 7.20
N GLU A 539 -5.56 12.59 6.17
CA GLU A 539 -6.69 11.69 6.29
C GLU A 539 -6.40 10.38 5.55
N ILE A 540 -7.14 9.32 5.95
CA ILE A 540 -7.17 8.07 5.21
C ILE A 540 -8.61 7.74 4.81
N GLN A 541 -8.83 7.51 3.53
CA GLN A 541 -10.11 7.08 2.97
C GLN A 541 -10.09 5.57 2.72
N TYR A 542 -11.18 4.88 3.09
CA TYR A 542 -11.38 3.44 2.94
C TYR A 542 -12.63 3.08 2.15
N ASN A 543 -12.50 2.06 1.29
CA ASN A 543 -13.59 1.25 0.75
C ASN A 543 -13.45 -0.16 1.33
N LEU A 544 -14.39 -0.58 2.20
CA LEU A 544 -14.27 -1.80 3.00
C LEU A 544 -15.00 -2.97 2.34
N GLU A 545 -14.29 -4.07 2.12
CA GLU A 545 -14.84 -5.29 1.51
C GLU A 545 -15.82 -6.03 2.42
N PRO A 546 -15.58 -6.19 3.74
CA PRO A 546 -16.49 -6.91 4.59
C PRO A 546 -17.90 -6.27 4.67
N LYS A 547 -18.88 -7.09 5.00
CA LYS A 547 -20.24 -6.58 5.25
C LYS A 547 -20.24 -5.65 6.46
N HIS A 548 -20.83 -4.46 6.27
CA HIS A 548 -21.04 -3.45 7.30
C HIS A 548 -22.49 -3.03 7.40
N GLU A 549 -22.96 -2.75 8.59
CA GLU A 549 -24.26 -2.07 8.79
C GLU A 549 -24.12 -0.56 8.59
N ARG A 550 -22.91 0.00 8.80
CA ARG A 550 -22.50 1.40 8.58
C ARG A 550 -21.02 1.43 8.28
N ASN A 551 -20.52 2.54 7.75
CA ASN A 551 -19.08 2.81 7.52
C ASN A 551 -18.39 1.89 6.48
N GLY A 552 -19.14 1.17 5.63
CA GLY A 552 -18.53 0.38 4.55
C GLY A 552 -17.70 1.21 3.58
N MET A 553 -17.90 2.51 3.59
CA MET A 553 -17.02 3.54 3.01
C MET A 553 -16.85 4.64 4.06
N CYS A 554 -15.62 5.06 4.35
CA CYS A 554 -15.37 6.03 5.42
C CYS A 554 -14.05 6.79 5.22
N MET A 555 -13.91 7.87 5.99
CA MET A 555 -12.66 8.63 6.15
C MET A 555 -12.31 8.72 7.62
N VAL A 556 -11.03 8.56 7.93
CA VAL A 556 -10.49 8.65 9.29
C VAL A 556 -9.36 9.65 9.36
N ASP A 557 -9.13 10.21 10.53
CA ASP A 557 -7.95 10.97 10.88
C ASP A 557 -6.72 10.04 10.84
N ALA A 558 -5.72 10.36 10.03
CA ALA A 558 -4.58 9.45 9.79
C ALA A 558 -3.70 9.28 11.04
N ARG A 559 -3.64 10.27 11.92
CA ARG A 559 -2.84 10.22 13.15
C ARG A 559 -3.39 9.23 14.17
N THR A 560 -4.71 9.11 14.26
CA THR A 560 -5.39 8.42 15.36
C THR A 560 -6.25 7.23 14.94
N GLY A 561 -6.60 7.14 13.65
CA GLY A 561 -7.60 6.21 13.15
C GLY A 561 -9.04 6.57 13.55
N ALA A 562 -9.26 7.75 14.12
CA ALA A 562 -10.61 8.19 14.53
C ALA A 562 -11.49 8.46 13.32
N LEU A 563 -12.73 7.94 13.35
CA LEU A 563 -13.71 8.15 12.28
C LEU A 563 -14.06 9.63 12.15
N LEU A 564 -13.89 10.20 10.97
CA LEU A 564 -14.33 11.55 10.61
C LEU A 564 -15.74 11.54 10.03
N TRP A 565 -15.98 10.66 9.07
CA TRP A 565 -17.32 10.37 8.53
C TRP A 565 -17.37 8.94 7.97
N GLY A 566 -18.57 8.41 7.84
CA GLY A 566 -18.80 7.10 7.22
C GLY A 566 -20.17 7.03 6.56
N LEU A 567 -20.30 6.13 5.61
CA LEU A 567 -21.54 5.82 4.91
C LEU A 567 -22.58 5.29 5.92
N ASP A 568 -23.74 5.94 6.00
CA ASP A 568 -24.82 5.61 6.94
C ASP A 568 -25.89 4.70 6.29
N GLU A 569 -25.43 3.65 5.63
CA GLU A 569 -26.32 2.60 5.09
C GLU A 569 -25.58 1.26 5.01
N PRO A 570 -26.29 0.12 5.03
CA PRO A 570 -25.68 -1.19 4.98
C PRO A 570 -24.99 -1.46 3.65
N THR A 571 -23.80 -2.08 3.73
CA THR A 571 -23.04 -2.57 2.59
C THR A 571 -22.81 -4.08 2.70
N THR A 572 -22.66 -4.74 1.56
CA THR A 572 -22.29 -6.16 1.49
C THR A 572 -20.84 -6.35 1.09
N HIS A 573 -20.37 -5.55 0.13
CA HIS A 573 -19.04 -5.64 -0.40
C HIS A 573 -18.72 -4.38 -1.21
N VAL A 574 -18.21 -3.35 -0.55
CA VAL A 574 -17.71 -2.17 -1.26
C VAL A 574 -16.41 -2.58 -1.92
N HIS A 575 -16.54 -3.09 -3.14
CA HIS A 575 -15.44 -3.61 -3.92
C HIS A 575 -14.94 -2.53 -4.84
N SER A 576 -13.70 -2.19 -4.76
CA SER A 576 -13.00 -1.52 -5.85
C SER A 576 -11.78 -0.74 -5.44
N GLN A 577 -11.02 -0.39 -6.48
CA GLN A 577 -9.96 0.60 -6.34
C GLN A 577 -10.48 1.99 -5.99
N GLY A 578 -11.81 2.25 -6.20
CA GLY A 578 -12.41 3.54 -5.91
C GLY A 578 -11.77 4.70 -6.66
N LEU A 579 -12.07 5.90 -6.19
CA LEU A 579 -11.36 7.13 -6.52
C LEU A 579 -11.40 8.02 -5.27
N CYS A 580 -10.27 8.58 -4.89
CA CYS A 580 -10.23 9.70 -3.94
C CYS A 580 -9.35 10.76 -4.57
N ALA A 581 -9.96 11.86 -5.01
CA ALA A 581 -9.28 12.90 -5.78
C ALA A 581 -10.08 14.22 -5.76
N ASP A 582 -9.38 15.33 -5.80
CA ASP A 582 -9.98 16.66 -5.97
C ASP A 582 -10.42 16.86 -7.42
N ILE A 583 -11.72 16.61 -7.68
CA ILE A 583 -12.34 16.66 -9.02
C ILE A 583 -13.47 17.70 -9.13
N ASP A 584 -13.95 18.25 -8.01
CA ASP A 584 -15.11 19.13 -7.98
C ASP A 584 -14.79 20.53 -7.45
N PRO A 585 -14.72 21.55 -8.32
CA PRO A 585 -14.40 22.92 -7.91
C PRO A 585 -15.40 23.56 -6.92
N GLU A 586 -16.57 22.97 -6.72
CA GLU A 586 -17.58 23.49 -5.78
C GLU A 586 -17.44 22.92 -4.36
N ASN A 587 -16.65 21.86 -4.17
CA ASN A 587 -16.41 21.24 -2.88
C ASN A 587 -14.90 21.16 -2.61
N PRO A 588 -14.37 21.86 -1.61
CA PRO A 588 -12.94 21.81 -1.30
C PRO A 588 -12.49 20.41 -0.86
N GLY A 589 -11.32 19.99 -1.34
CA GLY A 589 -10.70 18.71 -0.98
C GLY A 589 -11.07 17.56 -1.91
N CYS A 590 -10.65 16.35 -1.55
CA CYS A 590 -10.81 15.19 -2.38
C CYS A 590 -12.21 14.57 -2.28
N GLU A 591 -12.87 14.38 -3.41
CA GLU A 591 -14.06 13.55 -3.49
C GLU A 591 -13.70 12.09 -3.36
N ALA A 592 -14.42 11.38 -2.49
CA ALA A 592 -14.28 9.95 -2.26
C ALA A 592 -15.41 9.17 -2.95
N TYR A 593 -15.05 8.28 -3.88
CA TYR A 593 -15.98 7.45 -4.63
C TYR A 593 -15.79 5.97 -4.34
N GLY A 594 -16.89 5.27 -4.16
CA GLY A 594 -16.93 3.82 -4.01
C GLY A 594 -18.23 3.22 -4.51
N GLY A 595 -18.30 1.88 -4.55
CA GLY A 595 -19.50 1.19 -4.97
C GLY A 595 -19.51 -0.30 -4.64
N GLU A 596 -20.70 -0.86 -4.52
CA GLU A 596 -20.92 -2.30 -4.36
C GLU A 596 -20.57 -3.06 -5.63
N ARG A 597 -19.92 -4.22 -5.49
CA ARG A 597 -19.57 -5.10 -6.61
C ARG A 597 -20.81 -5.63 -7.33
N ASP A 598 -21.77 -6.12 -6.56
CA ASP A 598 -22.90 -6.89 -7.08
C ASP A 598 -24.16 -6.03 -7.32
N PHE A 599 -24.15 -4.77 -6.89
CA PHE A 599 -25.27 -3.83 -6.97
C PHE A 599 -24.84 -2.54 -7.68
N LYS A 600 -25.11 -2.46 -8.98
CA LYS A 600 -24.69 -1.31 -9.82
C LYS A 600 -25.35 0.02 -9.43
N GLU A 601 -26.53 -0.03 -8.81
CA GLU A 601 -27.25 1.12 -8.29
C GLU A 601 -26.67 1.68 -6.99
N LYS A 602 -25.84 0.91 -6.31
CA LYS A 602 -25.15 1.34 -5.10
C LYS A 602 -23.78 1.93 -5.44
N ARG A 603 -23.79 3.22 -5.68
CA ARG A 603 -22.63 4.07 -5.92
C ARG A 603 -22.72 5.28 -5.01
N TRP A 604 -21.58 5.74 -4.54
CA TRP A 604 -21.52 6.89 -3.64
C TRP A 604 -20.30 7.75 -3.99
N LEU A 605 -20.54 9.06 -4.07
CA LEU A 605 -19.52 10.08 -4.14
C LEU A 605 -19.72 11.02 -2.97
N PHE A 606 -18.75 11.10 -2.09
CA PHE A 606 -18.75 12.01 -0.94
C PHE A 606 -17.76 13.14 -1.15
N SER A 607 -18.05 14.34 -0.64
CA SER A 607 -17.04 15.38 -0.47
C SER A 607 -16.05 14.99 0.64
N ALA A 608 -14.93 15.66 0.73
CA ALA A 608 -13.96 15.53 1.82
C ALA A 608 -14.61 15.63 3.21
N ALA A 609 -15.56 16.55 3.37
CA ALA A 609 -16.32 16.76 4.61
C ALA A 609 -17.43 15.71 4.89
N GLY A 610 -17.55 14.66 4.07
CA GLY A 610 -18.53 13.57 4.29
C GLY A 610 -19.94 13.87 3.81
N LYS A 611 -20.16 14.88 2.95
CA LYS A 611 -21.45 15.14 2.33
C LYS A 611 -21.62 14.27 1.10
N LEU A 612 -22.70 13.48 1.02
CA LEU A 612 -23.06 12.74 -0.19
C LEU A 612 -23.39 13.71 -1.32
N LEU A 613 -22.62 13.69 -2.40
CA LEU A 613 -22.75 14.57 -3.57
C LEU A 613 -23.54 13.90 -4.69
N SER A 614 -23.29 12.61 -4.95
CA SER A 614 -23.89 11.89 -6.07
C SER A 614 -23.95 10.38 -5.83
N ARG A 615 -24.84 9.72 -6.55
CA ARG A 615 -24.93 8.26 -6.67
C ARG A 615 -24.71 7.78 -8.11
N GLU A 616 -24.18 8.65 -8.96
CA GLU A 616 -23.89 8.32 -10.35
C GLU A 616 -22.67 7.41 -10.48
N ASP A 617 -22.70 6.54 -11.49
CA ASP A 617 -21.52 5.75 -11.88
C ASP A 617 -20.49 6.65 -12.54
N LEU A 618 -19.29 6.73 -11.96
CA LEU A 618 -18.16 7.52 -12.45
C LEU A 618 -17.26 6.76 -13.45
N GLY A 619 -17.71 5.65 -14.00
CA GLY A 619 -16.92 4.83 -14.93
C GLY A 619 -16.57 3.45 -14.37
N GLY A 620 -17.48 2.86 -13.60
CA GLY A 620 -17.32 1.55 -12.98
C GLY A 620 -16.76 1.64 -11.56
N LEU A 621 -16.07 0.60 -11.12
CA LEU A 621 -15.57 0.48 -9.75
C LEU A 621 -14.14 1.04 -9.57
N ALA A 622 -13.47 1.44 -10.62
CA ALA A 622 -12.08 1.90 -10.58
C ALA A 622 -11.84 3.11 -11.52
N PRO A 623 -12.66 4.18 -11.39
CA PRO A 623 -12.45 5.38 -12.23
C PRO A 623 -11.05 5.95 -12.01
N LYS A 624 -10.56 6.70 -12.98
CA LYS A 624 -9.26 7.38 -12.92
C LYS A 624 -9.47 8.86 -13.21
N ALA A 625 -8.56 9.67 -12.71
CA ALA A 625 -8.53 11.09 -12.94
C ALA A 625 -7.08 11.56 -13.11
N ALA A 626 -6.87 12.72 -13.75
CA ALA A 626 -5.56 13.29 -13.97
C ALA A 626 -5.65 14.82 -13.93
N TYR A 627 -4.60 15.48 -13.46
CA TYR A 627 -4.40 16.92 -13.70
C TYR A 627 -4.06 17.11 -15.18
N TRP A 628 -5.04 17.51 -16.00
CA TRP A 628 -4.88 17.54 -17.45
C TRP A 628 -4.95 18.93 -18.07
N ASP A 629 -5.87 19.77 -17.62
CA ASP A 629 -5.97 21.12 -18.18
C ASP A 629 -5.28 22.19 -17.30
N ALA A 630 -5.69 23.44 -17.42
CA ALA A 630 -4.99 24.56 -16.79
C ALA A 630 -5.44 24.86 -15.36
N ASP A 631 -6.45 24.17 -14.86
CA ASP A 631 -6.97 24.40 -13.51
C ASP A 631 -6.43 23.39 -12.48
N PRO A 632 -6.61 23.63 -11.17
CA PRO A 632 -6.02 22.79 -10.13
C PRO A 632 -6.84 21.54 -9.77
N TRP A 633 -7.86 21.21 -10.52
CA TRP A 633 -8.69 20.01 -10.30
C TRP A 633 -8.39 18.93 -11.33
N ARG A 634 -8.51 17.67 -10.91
CA ARG A 634 -8.32 16.53 -11.82
C ARG A 634 -9.53 16.32 -12.70
N GLU A 635 -9.32 16.10 -13.99
CA GLU A 635 -10.32 15.60 -14.93
C GLU A 635 -10.52 14.10 -14.76
N LEU A 636 -11.79 13.66 -14.78
CA LEU A 636 -12.11 12.24 -14.88
C LEU A 636 -11.68 11.67 -16.24
N ILE A 637 -11.07 10.50 -16.24
CA ILE A 637 -10.78 9.77 -17.48
C ILE A 637 -12.00 8.90 -17.83
N TRP A 638 -12.94 9.50 -18.56
CA TRP A 638 -14.19 8.85 -18.97
C TRP A 638 -14.08 8.26 -20.37
N LYS A 639 -14.19 6.92 -20.48
CA LYS A 639 -14.01 6.22 -21.79
C LYS A 639 -12.71 6.60 -22.49
N ASN A 640 -11.61 6.56 -21.74
CA ASN A 640 -10.27 6.97 -22.18
C ASN A 640 -10.16 8.44 -22.63
N ARG A 641 -11.03 9.32 -22.16
CA ARG A 641 -11.00 10.75 -22.50
C ARG A 641 -11.04 11.58 -21.21
N PRO A 642 -10.21 12.61 -21.06
CA PRO A 642 -10.32 13.55 -19.93
C PRO A 642 -11.58 14.40 -20.09
N VAL A 643 -12.40 14.45 -19.04
CA VAL A 643 -13.64 15.22 -19.00
C VAL A 643 -13.77 15.92 -17.65
N LYS A 644 -14.36 17.09 -17.64
CA LYS A 644 -14.73 17.78 -16.39
C LYS A 644 -15.72 16.92 -15.60
N PHE A 645 -15.57 16.88 -14.28
CA PHE A 645 -16.50 16.15 -13.42
C PHE A 645 -17.93 16.65 -13.65
N ARG A 646 -18.15 17.96 -13.58
CA ARG A 646 -19.47 18.55 -13.84
C ARG A 646 -19.73 18.69 -15.33
N GLY A 647 -20.88 18.19 -15.75
CA GLY A 647 -21.35 18.28 -17.15
C GLY A 647 -20.59 17.38 -18.14
N ARG A 648 -19.59 16.62 -17.72
CA ARG A 648 -18.82 15.66 -18.58
C ARG A 648 -18.30 16.30 -19.86
N GLN A 649 -17.99 17.59 -19.85
CA GLN A 649 -17.38 18.27 -20.99
C GLN A 649 -15.99 17.71 -21.25
N ALA A 650 -15.73 17.23 -22.46
CA ALA A 650 -14.43 16.78 -22.89
C ALA A 650 -13.44 17.93 -22.98
N VAL A 651 -12.24 17.76 -22.45
CA VAL A 651 -11.15 18.75 -22.48
C VAL A 651 -10.09 18.40 -23.51
N SER A 652 -10.01 17.14 -23.96
CA SER A 652 -9.14 16.74 -25.09
C SER A 652 -9.73 15.52 -25.83
N GLU A 653 -9.01 15.03 -26.84
CA GLU A 653 -9.35 13.79 -27.54
C GLU A 653 -9.14 12.56 -26.65
N ALA A 654 -9.73 11.44 -27.08
CA ALA A 654 -9.59 10.18 -26.36
C ALA A 654 -8.20 9.54 -26.60
N PHE A 655 -7.66 8.91 -25.56
CA PHE A 655 -6.43 8.12 -25.62
C PHE A 655 -6.70 6.74 -26.27
N GLU A 656 -5.76 6.26 -27.06
CA GLU A 656 -5.80 4.88 -27.55
C GLU A 656 -5.09 3.93 -26.58
N GLY A 657 -5.56 2.70 -26.50
CA GLY A 657 -4.98 1.64 -25.68
C GLY A 657 -5.64 1.49 -24.32
N THR A 658 -5.10 0.57 -23.53
CA THR A 658 -5.53 0.34 -22.13
C THR A 658 -4.74 1.25 -21.21
N LEU A 659 -5.41 2.05 -20.38
CA LEU A 659 -4.77 2.88 -19.37
C LEU A 659 -4.03 1.99 -18.36
N VAL A 660 -2.75 2.27 -18.12
CA VAL A 660 -1.89 1.52 -17.20
C VAL A 660 -1.34 2.39 -16.07
N ALA A 661 -1.19 3.70 -16.27
CA ALA A 661 -0.75 4.63 -15.24
C ALA A 661 -1.22 6.06 -15.52
N VAL A 662 -1.26 6.87 -14.46
CA VAL A 662 -1.38 8.33 -14.49
C VAL A 662 -0.33 8.87 -13.52
N ALA A 663 0.60 9.69 -13.98
CA ALA A 663 1.64 10.28 -13.14
C ALA A 663 2.32 11.46 -13.84
N ASP A 664 2.80 12.45 -13.06
CA ASP A 664 3.66 13.56 -13.53
C ASP A 664 5.08 13.03 -13.77
N ILE A 665 5.39 12.65 -15.01
CA ILE A 665 6.68 12.04 -15.34
C ILE A 665 7.53 12.85 -16.34
N ILE A 666 6.94 13.83 -17.01
CA ILE A 666 7.62 14.73 -17.96
C ILE A 666 6.87 16.07 -17.99
N GLY A 667 7.47 17.09 -18.58
CA GLY A 667 6.78 18.37 -18.78
C GLY A 667 6.61 19.17 -17.49
N ASP A 668 5.50 19.87 -17.36
CA ASP A 668 5.14 20.65 -16.18
C ASP A 668 4.50 19.74 -15.09
N TRP A 669 3.89 20.33 -14.08
CA TRP A 669 3.29 19.62 -12.93
C TRP A 669 2.04 18.77 -13.28
N ARG A 670 1.51 18.87 -14.51
CA ARG A 670 0.33 18.09 -14.91
C ARG A 670 0.71 16.66 -15.24
N GLU A 671 -0.25 15.76 -15.03
CA GLU A 671 0.01 14.33 -15.09
C GLU A 671 -0.08 13.79 -16.53
N GLU A 672 0.80 12.87 -16.88
CA GLU A 672 0.70 12.08 -18.09
C GLU A 672 -0.27 10.93 -17.90
N VAL A 673 -1.03 10.63 -18.98
CA VAL A 673 -1.83 9.43 -19.09
C VAL A 673 -1.07 8.41 -19.94
N ILE A 674 -0.76 7.28 -19.32
CA ILE A 674 0.04 6.22 -19.93
C ILE A 674 -0.86 5.04 -20.29
N THR A 675 -0.83 4.67 -21.58
CA THR A 675 -1.61 3.55 -22.11
C THR A 675 -0.72 2.49 -22.75
N CYS A 676 -1.22 1.26 -22.78
CA CYS A 676 -0.58 0.14 -23.44
C CYS A 676 -1.43 -0.35 -24.62
N LEU A 677 -0.75 -0.56 -25.76
CA LEU A 677 -1.24 -1.31 -26.91
C LEU A 677 -0.34 -2.54 -27.10
N PRO A 678 -0.74 -3.52 -27.91
CA PRO A 678 0.17 -4.59 -28.31
C PRO A 678 1.47 -4.01 -28.89
N GLY A 679 2.59 -4.32 -28.27
CA GLY A 679 3.92 -3.86 -28.69
C GLY A 679 4.29 -2.41 -28.42
N GLU A 680 3.47 -1.63 -27.69
CA GLU A 680 3.72 -0.20 -27.52
C GLU A 680 3.18 0.34 -26.16
N LEU A 681 3.99 1.15 -25.50
CA LEU A 681 3.56 2.06 -24.45
C LEU A 681 3.43 3.46 -25.06
N ARG A 682 2.30 4.14 -24.81
CA ARG A 682 2.08 5.53 -25.21
C ARG A 682 1.93 6.42 -23.98
N ILE A 683 2.67 7.51 -23.98
CA ILE A 683 2.69 8.51 -22.92
C ILE A 683 2.08 9.78 -23.50
N TYR A 684 0.87 10.09 -23.07
CA TYR A 684 0.13 11.28 -23.47
C TYR A 684 0.37 12.37 -22.44
N SER A 685 0.86 13.51 -22.89
CA SER A 685 0.96 14.76 -22.10
C SER A 685 0.06 15.82 -22.73
N THR A 686 -0.45 16.73 -21.93
CA THR A 686 -1.33 17.79 -22.42
C THR A 686 -0.59 18.82 -23.24
N THR A 687 -1.28 19.44 -24.22
CA THR A 687 -0.79 20.61 -24.96
C THR A 687 -1.64 21.86 -24.69
N ILE A 688 -2.50 21.81 -23.70
CA ILE A 688 -3.26 22.97 -23.21
C ILE A 688 -2.30 23.90 -22.49
N PRO A 689 -2.22 25.21 -22.81
CA PRO A 689 -1.36 26.13 -22.09
C PRO A 689 -1.68 26.17 -20.59
N ALA A 690 -0.63 26.14 -19.76
CA ALA A 690 -0.76 26.22 -18.32
C ALA A 690 -1.24 27.61 -17.86
N ALA A 691 -1.95 27.68 -16.74
CA ALA A 691 -2.37 28.92 -16.10
C ALA A 691 -1.41 29.36 -14.98
N ASP A 692 -0.70 28.42 -14.38
CA ASP A 692 0.25 28.62 -13.28
C ASP A 692 1.47 27.72 -13.42
N ARG A 693 2.40 27.83 -12.46
CA ARG A 693 3.54 26.92 -12.31
C ARG A 693 3.55 26.30 -10.94
N ARG A 694 3.89 25.03 -10.88
CA ARG A 694 4.02 24.26 -9.64
C ARG A 694 5.27 23.39 -9.70
N VAL A 695 5.80 23.05 -8.53
CA VAL A 695 6.85 22.05 -8.43
C VAL A 695 6.31 20.71 -8.92
N CYS A 696 7.14 19.96 -9.64
CA CYS A 696 6.86 18.63 -10.12
C CYS A 696 6.27 17.75 -8.99
N LEU A 697 5.15 17.07 -9.24
CA LEU A 697 4.42 16.29 -8.22
C LEU A 697 5.24 15.11 -7.68
N LEU A 698 6.21 14.59 -8.43
CA LEU A 698 7.15 13.58 -7.91
C LEU A 698 8.01 14.07 -6.72
N ARG A 699 8.01 15.38 -6.44
CA ARG A 699 8.63 15.98 -5.23
C ARG A 699 7.71 15.98 -4.02
N ASP A 700 6.43 15.65 -4.21
CA ASP A 700 5.54 15.40 -3.09
C ASP A 700 5.85 14.02 -2.50
N PRO A 701 6.08 13.93 -1.17
CA PRO A 701 6.54 12.69 -0.54
C PRO A 701 5.53 11.53 -0.63
N ILE A 702 4.23 11.79 -0.57
CA ILE A 702 3.19 10.77 -0.71
C ILE A 702 3.03 10.37 -2.18
N TYR A 703 2.95 11.36 -3.07
CA TYR A 703 2.80 11.13 -4.50
C TYR A 703 3.91 10.24 -5.07
N ARG A 704 5.17 10.51 -4.70
CA ARG A 704 6.30 9.72 -5.17
C ARG A 704 6.25 8.26 -4.73
N LEU A 705 5.83 8.00 -3.48
CA LEU A 705 5.68 6.63 -2.96
C LEU A 705 4.50 5.91 -3.63
N ASP A 706 3.41 6.60 -3.89
CA ASP A 706 2.27 6.06 -4.63
C ASP A 706 2.64 5.68 -6.07
N VAL A 707 3.44 6.52 -6.76
CA VAL A 707 3.99 6.20 -8.09
C VAL A 707 4.90 4.97 -8.03
N ALA A 708 5.72 4.81 -7.01
CA ALA A 708 6.57 3.63 -6.86
C ALA A 708 5.78 2.32 -6.71
N THR A 709 4.61 2.37 -6.06
CA THR A 709 3.79 1.18 -5.79
C THR A 709 2.74 0.87 -6.87
N MET A 710 2.62 1.67 -7.94
CA MET A 710 1.64 1.41 -9.02
C MET A 710 1.92 0.12 -9.80
N SER A 711 3.12 -0.41 -9.71
CA SER A 711 3.57 -1.66 -10.37
C SER A 711 2.98 -2.93 -9.76
N GLN A 712 2.18 -2.84 -8.72
CA GLN A 712 1.62 -4.00 -8.00
C GLN A 712 0.21 -3.72 -7.46
N GLY A 713 -0.40 -4.70 -6.79
CA GLY A 713 -1.69 -4.55 -6.13
C GLY A 713 -2.80 -3.98 -7.02
N TYR A 714 -3.78 -3.36 -6.41
CA TYR A 714 -4.76 -2.56 -7.12
C TYR A 714 -4.18 -1.17 -7.42
N TYR A 715 -4.26 -0.77 -8.69
CA TYR A 715 -3.79 0.55 -9.10
C TYR A 715 -4.79 1.64 -8.71
N GLN A 716 -4.34 2.56 -7.87
CA GLN A 716 -5.01 3.81 -7.55
C GLN A 716 -4.19 4.99 -8.07
N ILE A 717 -4.85 6.10 -8.40
CA ILE A 717 -4.10 7.32 -8.76
C ILE A 717 -3.34 7.84 -7.54
N PRO A 718 -2.17 8.46 -7.74
CA PRO A 718 -1.39 9.00 -6.63
C PRO A 718 -2.11 10.12 -5.87
N ALA A 719 -2.00 10.10 -4.55
CA ALA A 719 -2.47 11.15 -3.66
C ALA A 719 -1.36 12.20 -3.39
N LEU A 720 -1.69 13.27 -2.69
CA LEU A 720 -0.76 14.36 -2.37
C LEU A 720 -0.72 14.61 -0.87
N SER A 721 0.45 15.00 -0.37
CA SER A 721 0.63 15.48 1.00
C SER A 721 0.08 16.88 1.22
N VAL A 722 -0.09 17.65 0.14
CA VAL A 722 -0.70 18.98 0.12
C VAL A 722 -1.40 19.18 -1.23
N LEU A 723 -2.70 19.45 -1.20
CA LEU A 723 -3.47 19.68 -2.43
C LEU A 723 -3.05 20.97 -3.15
N PRO A 724 -3.09 21.00 -4.49
CA PRO A 724 -2.91 22.22 -5.27
C PRO A 724 -4.04 23.21 -4.98
N SER A 725 -3.80 24.26 -4.21
CA SER A 725 -4.77 25.34 -4.07
C SER A 725 -4.62 26.37 -5.19
N ALA A 726 -5.73 26.93 -5.68
CA ALA A 726 -5.70 27.99 -6.68
C ALA A 726 -4.84 29.16 -6.18
N GLY A 727 -3.70 29.43 -6.85
CA GLY A 727 -2.80 30.52 -6.53
C GLY A 727 -1.67 30.27 -5.55
N SER A 728 -1.47 29.05 -5.04
CA SER A 728 -0.33 28.74 -4.15
C SER A 728 0.91 28.28 -4.92
N VAL A 729 1.82 29.20 -5.17
CA VAL A 729 3.26 28.87 -5.16
C VAL A 729 3.60 28.58 -3.71
N ARG A 730 4.10 27.37 -3.37
CA ARG A 730 4.45 27.03 -1.97
C ARG A 730 5.20 28.19 -1.32
N PRO A 731 4.78 28.68 -0.13
CA PRO A 731 5.69 29.44 0.71
C PRO A 731 6.78 28.47 1.17
N SER A 732 8.03 28.81 0.97
CA SER A 732 9.17 28.15 1.61
C SER A 732 8.94 28.16 3.13
N GLY A 733 8.71 26.99 3.76
CA GLY A 733 8.70 26.78 5.20
C GLY A 733 7.32 26.67 5.86
N ARG A 734 6.84 25.47 6.03
CA ARG A 734 6.11 24.99 7.21
C ARG A 734 6.71 23.69 7.68
#